data_32df6593216c094180b08385cd6450cc
#
_entry.id   32df6593216c094180b08385cd6450cc
#
_cell.length_a   1.000
_cell.length_b   1.000
_cell.length_c   1.000
_cell.angle_alpha   90.00
_cell.angle_beta   90.00
_cell.angle_gamma   90.00
#
_symmetry.space_group_name_H-M   'P 1'
#
loop_
_entity.id
_entity.type
_entity.pdbx_description
1 polymer ?
#
loop_
_entity_poly.entity_id
_entity_poly.type
_entity_poly.pdbx_seq_one_letter_code
_entity_poly.pdbx_strand_id
1 'polypeptide(L)'
;MHPLLVHFPIGLLCIALLFELIDWKHKSTVLRDGTRIITWISAGSAVVAVIFGLLLASSEDSSGTNLEIHRWAGIATMVLSLATAFTLRSGSRSLFRGLLLTTVFGVSFAGHYGAMLTHGDDYLSSVLPGGETLEPEGDTEADFVLTNNGALTPEQIQNLNVEVRTILAHNCYSCHSETKMKGDLRLDSKEAIMKGGENGVVVVPSHPDKSELIRRITLPKGDKEAMPTKGKRLTEKEVKILQFWIEKGAPWPDGNEKSIYRVAELAPRTPQVPAATGDLNKPVDLFVNAYFQKNKISWKPVVDDRVYIRRVYLDIVGLLPPPEKIEAFVTDNRADKRELLAKELLAQNDAYAQHWMTFWNDALRNDYDGTGYITGGRFGISKWLYASLQNNKPYNWFVKELISPDKESEGFVKGIKWRGTINSSQRTEMQAAQNVAQVFLGLNLKCASCHDSFISDWKLADAYAFANIFADTLLEINRCDKPTGKIAGTRILYPELGEIAVNTSTEKRLRQLADFLIQPKDGRLYRTLVNRVWAQLMGRGIVEPVDAMDNLPWSQDLLDWLASDFVANGYDIRRLIYTIVTSKTYQLPSTSVKEAGDIVANDYKFTGMVRRRLTAEQFADAISTAFTPMYADTALAVKKLPEDIRSRLPFPRAAFVKNDPFLTSLGRPNRETVSTSRTSQANLLQALELTNGSKFTETLKAGSKVWKSQYPTSDSLVTALYRKALGRSPVPKELAAAKKILGPAPNEEGIQDLVWAIALVPEFQLIY
;
A
#
# COMPACT_ATOMS: atom_id res chain seq x y z
N MET A 1 -14.34 -14.32 -10.97
CA MET A 1 -15.30 -15.29 -11.55
C MET A 1 -16.50 -15.56 -10.64
N HIS A 2 -16.33 -15.79 -9.32
CA HIS A 2 -17.44 -16.05 -8.39
C HIS A 2 -18.58 -15.01 -8.46
N PRO A 3 -18.36 -13.68 -8.39
CA PRO A 3 -19.44 -12.70 -8.46
C PRO A 3 -20.29 -12.76 -9.73
N LEU A 4 -19.70 -13.16 -10.86
CA LEU A 4 -20.43 -13.32 -12.11
C LEU A 4 -21.33 -14.58 -12.08
N LEU A 5 -20.82 -15.67 -11.52
CA LEU A 5 -21.48 -16.98 -11.55
C LEU A 5 -22.66 -17.09 -10.58
N VAL A 6 -22.66 -16.36 -9.45
CA VAL A 6 -23.75 -16.41 -8.46
C VAL A 6 -25.07 -15.86 -8.98
N HIS A 7 -25.06 -15.00 -9.99
CA HIS A 7 -26.29 -14.46 -10.56
C HIS A 7 -27.13 -15.52 -11.29
N PHE A 8 -26.51 -16.58 -11.82
CA PHE A 8 -27.24 -17.65 -12.51
C PHE A 8 -28.18 -18.46 -11.58
N PRO A 9 -27.69 -19.04 -10.45
CA PRO A 9 -28.60 -19.79 -9.57
C PRO A 9 -29.64 -18.86 -8.93
N ILE A 10 -29.32 -17.61 -8.60
CA ILE A 10 -30.27 -16.65 -8.04
C ILE A 10 -31.41 -16.38 -9.02
N GLY A 11 -31.10 -15.95 -10.24
CA GLY A 11 -32.09 -15.62 -11.25
C GLY A 11 -32.95 -16.84 -11.65
N LEU A 12 -32.30 -17.98 -11.87
CA LEU A 12 -33.02 -19.22 -12.32
C LEU A 12 -33.93 -19.76 -11.23
N LEU A 13 -33.57 -19.74 -9.94
CA LEU A 13 -34.45 -20.18 -8.85
C LEU A 13 -35.65 -19.25 -8.69
N CYS A 14 -35.47 -17.94 -8.82
CA CYS A 14 -36.57 -16.98 -8.78
C CYS A 14 -37.56 -17.23 -9.97
N ILE A 15 -37.04 -17.48 -11.18
CA ILE A 15 -37.86 -17.79 -12.35
C ILE A 15 -38.59 -19.14 -12.16
N ALA A 16 -37.91 -20.16 -11.63
CA ALA A 16 -38.52 -21.45 -11.33
C ALA A 16 -39.68 -21.32 -10.32
N LEU A 17 -39.48 -20.50 -9.27
CA LEU A 17 -40.54 -20.21 -8.31
C LEU A 17 -41.74 -19.47 -8.96
N LEU A 18 -41.46 -18.46 -9.79
CA LEU A 18 -42.49 -17.73 -10.52
C LEU A 18 -43.29 -18.68 -11.45
N PHE A 19 -42.62 -19.55 -12.19
CA PHE A 19 -43.29 -20.53 -13.05
C PHE A 19 -44.13 -21.48 -12.23
N GLU A 20 -43.69 -21.95 -11.10
CA GLU A 20 -44.45 -22.83 -10.22
C GLU A 20 -45.66 -22.16 -9.57
N LEU A 21 -45.57 -20.89 -9.23
CA LEU A 21 -46.68 -20.07 -8.73
C LEU A 21 -47.76 -19.88 -9.81
N ILE A 22 -47.34 -19.63 -11.04
CA ILE A 22 -48.27 -19.54 -12.20
C ILE A 22 -48.90 -20.89 -12.51
N ASP A 23 -48.11 -21.99 -12.53
CA ASP A 23 -48.61 -23.35 -12.76
C ASP A 23 -49.61 -23.80 -11.69
N TRP A 24 -49.47 -23.34 -10.46
CA TRP A 24 -50.42 -23.64 -9.40
C TRP A 24 -51.84 -23.25 -9.79
N LYS A 25 -52.01 -22.11 -10.48
CA LYS A 25 -53.29 -21.59 -10.92
C LYS A 25 -53.72 -22.13 -12.30
N HIS A 26 -52.79 -22.26 -13.24
CA HIS A 26 -53.09 -22.55 -14.66
C HIS A 26 -52.82 -23.98 -15.11
N LYS A 27 -52.17 -24.84 -14.33
CA LYS A 27 -51.83 -26.26 -14.58
C LYS A 27 -51.25 -26.51 -15.98
N SER A 28 -50.26 -25.69 -16.39
CA SER A 28 -49.62 -25.73 -17.72
C SER A 28 -48.50 -26.77 -17.79
N THR A 29 -48.56 -27.69 -18.74
CA THR A 29 -47.46 -28.65 -19.00
C THR A 29 -46.20 -27.97 -19.43
N VAL A 30 -46.28 -26.91 -20.24
CA VAL A 30 -45.13 -26.10 -20.71
C VAL A 30 -44.39 -25.46 -19.54
N LEU A 31 -45.14 -24.87 -18.59
CA LEU A 31 -44.49 -24.26 -17.40
C LEU A 31 -43.80 -25.31 -16.53
N ARG A 32 -44.36 -26.52 -16.44
CA ARG A 32 -43.75 -27.61 -15.67
C ARG A 32 -42.46 -28.11 -16.29
N ASP A 33 -42.44 -28.27 -17.61
CA ASP A 33 -41.22 -28.66 -18.33
C ASP A 33 -40.15 -27.56 -18.25
N GLY A 34 -40.56 -26.29 -18.38
CA GLY A 34 -39.66 -25.12 -18.16
C GLY A 34 -39.08 -25.09 -16.75
N THR A 35 -39.94 -25.26 -15.73
CA THR A 35 -39.49 -25.32 -14.31
C THR A 35 -38.49 -26.46 -14.11
N ARG A 36 -38.74 -27.64 -14.70
CA ARG A 36 -37.83 -28.79 -14.61
C ARG A 36 -36.45 -28.50 -15.18
N ILE A 37 -36.37 -27.93 -16.37
CA ILE A 37 -35.12 -27.59 -17.05
C ILE A 37 -34.38 -26.52 -16.24
N ILE A 38 -35.06 -25.44 -15.86
CA ILE A 38 -34.48 -24.33 -15.14
C ILE A 38 -33.92 -24.75 -13.76
N THR A 39 -34.66 -25.62 -13.05
CA THR A 39 -34.22 -26.13 -11.73
C THR A 39 -32.93 -26.94 -11.84
N TRP A 40 -32.80 -27.81 -12.86
CA TRP A 40 -31.58 -28.59 -13.08
C TRP A 40 -30.39 -27.72 -13.48
N ILE A 41 -30.59 -26.71 -14.34
CA ILE A 41 -29.55 -25.76 -14.73
C ILE A 41 -29.13 -24.96 -13.50
N SER A 42 -30.09 -24.51 -12.67
CA SER A 42 -29.82 -23.78 -11.45
C SER A 42 -29.00 -24.60 -10.44
N ALA A 43 -29.37 -25.87 -10.24
CA ALA A 43 -28.62 -26.75 -9.33
C ALA A 43 -27.18 -26.96 -9.81
N GLY A 44 -26.97 -27.17 -11.11
CA GLY A 44 -25.61 -27.25 -11.69
C GLY A 44 -24.82 -25.96 -11.53
N SER A 45 -25.45 -24.81 -11.81
CA SER A 45 -24.78 -23.50 -11.65
C SER A 45 -24.48 -23.17 -10.18
N ALA A 46 -25.28 -23.61 -9.21
CA ALA A 46 -25.03 -23.46 -7.80
C ALA A 46 -23.78 -24.23 -7.34
N VAL A 47 -23.56 -25.45 -7.87
CA VAL A 47 -22.34 -26.23 -7.61
C VAL A 47 -21.11 -25.47 -8.11
N VAL A 48 -21.17 -24.98 -9.34
CA VAL A 48 -20.06 -24.20 -9.93
C VAL A 48 -19.80 -22.93 -9.14
N ALA A 49 -20.84 -22.19 -8.74
CA ALA A 49 -20.71 -20.99 -7.94
C ALA A 49 -20.05 -21.25 -6.58
N VAL A 50 -20.42 -22.33 -5.89
CA VAL A 50 -19.79 -22.72 -4.60
C VAL A 50 -18.33 -23.08 -4.78
N ILE A 51 -17.96 -23.87 -5.82
CA ILE A 51 -16.56 -24.20 -6.09
C ILE A 51 -15.73 -22.94 -6.29
N PHE A 52 -16.18 -22.01 -7.14
CA PHE A 52 -15.46 -20.74 -7.34
C PHE A 52 -15.47 -19.83 -6.12
N GLY A 53 -16.53 -19.88 -5.29
CA GLY A 53 -16.58 -19.18 -4.02
C GLY A 53 -15.56 -19.68 -3.00
N LEU A 54 -15.43 -21.01 -2.90
CA LEU A 54 -14.41 -21.65 -2.04
C LEU A 54 -12.99 -21.36 -2.52
N LEU A 55 -12.76 -21.39 -3.84
CA LEU A 55 -11.49 -21.04 -4.43
C LEU A 55 -11.15 -19.55 -4.18
N LEU A 56 -12.13 -18.65 -4.30
CA LEU A 56 -11.94 -17.23 -4.00
C LEU A 56 -11.63 -17.01 -2.51
N ALA A 57 -12.42 -17.63 -1.62
CA ALA A 57 -12.19 -17.53 -0.17
C ALA A 57 -10.84 -18.11 0.28
N SER A 58 -10.32 -19.10 -0.47
CA SER A 58 -8.96 -19.63 -0.21
C SER A 58 -7.85 -18.78 -0.81
N SER A 59 -8.14 -17.89 -1.76
CA SER A 59 -7.18 -17.02 -2.43
C SER A 59 -7.08 -15.64 -1.78
N GLU A 60 -8.12 -15.22 -1.07
CA GLU A 60 -8.14 -13.99 -0.29
C GLU A 60 -8.07 -14.40 1.18
N ASP A 61 -7.06 -13.93 1.91
CA ASP A 61 -6.89 -14.16 3.37
C ASP A 61 -7.96 -13.39 4.19
N SER A 62 -9.21 -13.45 3.74
CA SER A 62 -10.34 -12.85 4.42
C SER A 62 -10.86 -13.83 5.49
N SER A 63 -10.66 -13.48 6.75
CA SER A 63 -11.24 -14.16 7.90
C SER A 63 -12.27 -13.24 8.55
N GLY A 64 -13.46 -13.75 8.84
CA GLY A 64 -14.51 -12.99 9.53
C GLY A 64 -15.80 -13.79 9.64
N THR A 65 -16.59 -13.50 10.67
CA THR A 65 -17.85 -14.19 10.96
C THR A 65 -18.81 -14.16 9.76
N ASN A 66 -18.88 -13.04 9.05
CA ASN A 66 -19.76 -12.89 7.87
C ASN A 66 -19.32 -13.77 6.70
N LEU A 67 -18.02 -13.95 6.50
CA LEU A 67 -17.49 -14.85 5.46
C LEU A 67 -17.82 -16.32 5.79
N GLU A 68 -17.67 -16.72 7.04
CA GLU A 68 -18.02 -18.07 7.49
C GLU A 68 -19.53 -18.36 7.31
N ILE A 69 -20.38 -17.40 7.70
CA ILE A 69 -21.83 -17.52 7.51
C ILE A 69 -22.16 -17.58 6.01
N HIS A 70 -21.60 -16.71 5.18
CA HIS A 70 -21.80 -16.72 3.72
C HIS A 70 -21.37 -18.06 3.10
N ARG A 71 -20.21 -18.58 3.49
CA ARG A 71 -19.68 -19.87 3.01
C ARG A 71 -20.60 -21.02 3.33
N TRP A 72 -21.01 -21.18 4.58
CA TRP A 72 -21.87 -22.27 5.01
C TRP A 72 -23.30 -22.14 4.48
N ALA A 73 -23.84 -20.92 4.42
CA ALA A 73 -25.14 -20.65 3.80
C ALA A 73 -25.13 -20.98 2.30
N GLY A 74 -24.05 -20.64 1.59
CA GLY A 74 -23.87 -20.99 0.17
C GLY A 74 -23.83 -22.50 -0.06
N ILE A 75 -23.07 -23.25 0.75
CA ILE A 75 -23.00 -24.72 0.69
C ILE A 75 -24.36 -25.33 1.00
N ALA A 76 -25.04 -24.89 2.05
CA ALA A 76 -26.37 -25.36 2.41
C ALA A 76 -27.39 -25.12 1.29
N THR A 77 -27.36 -23.95 0.68
CA THR A 77 -28.22 -23.57 -0.45
C THR A 77 -27.95 -24.45 -1.70
N MET A 78 -26.70 -24.76 -2.00
CA MET A 78 -26.32 -25.68 -3.06
C MET A 78 -26.92 -27.08 -2.83
N VAL A 79 -26.78 -27.60 -1.61
CA VAL A 79 -27.36 -28.91 -1.23
C VAL A 79 -28.88 -28.90 -1.35
N LEU A 80 -29.55 -27.84 -0.88
CA LEU A 80 -30.99 -27.65 -1.03
C LEU A 80 -31.42 -27.56 -2.49
N SER A 81 -30.66 -26.88 -3.35
CA SER A 81 -30.92 -26.76 -4.78
C SER A 81 -30.84 -28.13 -5.49
N LEU A 82 -29.83 -28.93 -5.15
CA LEU A 82 -29.70 -30.30 -5.64
C LEU A 82 -30.87 -31.17 -5.15
N ALA A 83 -31.22 -31.14 -3.87
CA ALA A 83 -32.34 -31.84 -3.30
C ALA A 83 -33.66 -31.47 -4.01
N THR A 84 -33.87 -30.16 -4.23
CA THR A 84 -35.04 -29.64 -4.97
C THR A 84 -35.12 -30.24 -6.40
N ALA A 85 -34.00 -30.26 -7.12
CA ALA A 85 -33.94 -30.84 -8.46
C ALA A 85 -34.22 -32.35 -8.45
N PHE A 86 -33.74 -33.10 -7.45
CA PHE A 86 -33.99 -34.52 -7.32
C PHE A 86 -35.47 -34.86 -7.02
N THR A 87 -36.22 -33.99 -6.30
CA THR A 87 -37.64 -34.22 -6.05
C THR A 87 -38.50 -34.18 -7.31
N LEU A 88 -38.01 -33.58 -8.39
CA LEU A 88 -38.68 -33.67 -9.71
C LEU A 88 -38.76 -35.10 -10.27
N ARG A 89 -37.95 -36.05 -9.75
CA ARG A 89 -38.01 -37.48 -10.09
C ARG A 89 -39.02 -38.25 -9.25
N SER A 90 -39.33 -37.78 -8.03
CA SER A 90 -40.24 -38.47 -7.10
C SER A 90 -41.71 -38.23 -7.36
N GLY A 91 -42.10 -37.36 -8.27
CA GLY A 91 -43.48 -37.03 -8.61
C GLY A 91 -44.26 -36.23 -7.55
N SER A 92 -43.70 -35.99 -6.33
CA SER A 92 -44.37 -35.23 -5.29
C SER A 92 -44.20 -33.72 -5.47
N ARG A 93 -45.22 -33.10 -6.03
CA ARG A 93 -45.26 -31.67 -6.35
C ARG A 93 -45.26 -30.77 -5.10
N SER A 94 -45.90 -31.22 -4.03
CA SER A 94 -45.94 -30.48 -2.76
C SER A 94 -44.54 -30.42 -2.10
N LEU A 95 -43.81 -31.54 -2.13
CA LEU A 95 -42.43 -31.59 -1.63
C LEU A 95 -41.50 -30.71 -2.47
N PHE A 96 -41.64 -30.76 -3.79
CA PHE A 96 -40.89 -29.90 -4.70
C PHE A 96 -41.09 -28.41 -4.39
N ARG A 97 -42.35 -27.96 -4.24
CA ARG A 97 -42.71 -26.58 -3.94
C ARG A 97 -42.14 -26.11 -2.60
N GLY A 98 -42.26 -26.96 -1.57
CA GLY A 98 -41.68 -26.65 -0.24
C GLY A 98 -40.18 -26.47 -0.30
N LEU A 99 -39.46 -27.39 -0.94
CA LEU A 99 -38.03 -27.32 -1.10
C LEU A 99 -37.58 -26.16 -2.00
N LEU A 100 -38.30 -25.87 -3.07
CA LEU A 100 -38.00 -24.72 -3.95
C LEU A 100 -38.10 -23.39 -3.17
N LEU A 101 -39.17 -23.23 -2.37
CA LEU A 101 -39.35 -22.04 -1.54
C LEU A 101 -38.20 -21.89 -0.51
N THR A 102 -37.85 -22.98 0.18
CA THR A 102 -36.73 -23.01 1.14
C THR A 102 -35.40 -22.69 0.45
N THR A 103 -35.19 -23.21 -0.78
CA THR A 103 -33.96 -22.93 -1.55
C THR A 103 -33.88 -21.48 -1.97
N VAL A 104 -34.96 -20.83 -2.38
CA VAL A 104 -35.02 -19.39 -2.70
C VAL A 104 -34.74 -18.56 -1.45
N PHE A 105 -35.29 -18.97 -0.31
CA PHE A 105 -34.96 -18.30 0.95
C PHE A 105 -33.45 -18.43 1.30
N GLY A 106 -32.89 -19.65 1.14
CA GLY A 106 -31.47 -19.90 1.36
C GLY A 106 -30.57 -19.08 0.45
N VAL A 107 -30.93 -18.94 -0.84
CA VAL A 107 -30.21 -18.07 -1.79
C VAL A 107 -30.25 -16.61 -1.34
N SER A 108 -31.40 -16.12 -0.88
CA SER A 108 -31.56 -14.75 -0.41
C SER A 108 -30.73 -14.51 0.85
N PHE A 109 -30.70 -15.47 1.76
CA PHE A 109 -29.90 -15.40 2.98
C PHE A 109 -28.40 -15.41 2.67
N ALA A 110 -27.92 -16.33 1.83
CA ALA A 110 -26.53 -16.37 1.40
C ALA A 110 -26.13 -15.09 0.64
N GLY A 111 -27.02 -14.58 -0.22
CA GLY A 111 -26.82 -13.33 -0.95
C GLY A 111 -26.71 -12.11 -0.04
N HIS A 112 -27.48 -12.07 1.05
CA HIS A 112 -27.38 -11.01 2.06
C HIS A 112 -25.98 -10.94 2.67
N TYR A 113 -25.45 -12.04 3.18
CA TYR A 113 -24.10 -12.07 3.74
C TYR A 113 -23.01 -11.85 2.69
N GLY A 114 -23.22 -12.27 1.44
CA GLY A 114 -22.34 -11.94 0.33
C GLY A 114 -22.33 -10.44 0.00
N ALA A 115 -23.46 -9.76 0.11
CA ALA A 115 -23.55 -8.31 -0.05
C ALA A 115 -22.88 -7.56 1.11
N MET A 116 -22.97 -8.04 2.35
CA MET A 116 -22.27 -7.48 3.51
C MET A 116 -20.75 -7.52 3.33
N LEU A 117 -20.20 -8.57 2.72
CA LEU A 117 -18.76 -8.67 2.42
C LEU A 117 -18.28 -7.65 1.37
N THR A 118 -19.17 -7.16 0.51
CA THR A 118 -18.82 -6.22 -0.57
C THR A 118 -19.23 -4.78 -0.30
N HIS A 119 -20.24 -4.56 0.54
CA HIS A 119 -20.86 -3.24 0.77
C HIS A 119 -20.90 -2.82 2.23
N GLY A 120 -20.36 -3.64 3.15
CA GLY A 120 -20.36 -3.39 4.60
C GLY A 120 -21.54 -4.02 5.32
N ASP A 121 -21.39 -4.20 6.65
CA ASP A 121 -22.32 -4.93 7.51
C ASP A 121 -23.70 -4.28 7.63
N ASP A 122 -23.79 -3.00 7.33
CA ASP A 122 -25.00 -2.17 7.42
C ASP A 122 -25.74 -2.01 6.08
N TYR A 123 -25.29 -2.67 5.02
CA TYR A 123 -25.81 -2.49 3.65
C TYR A 123 -27.33 -2.60 3.52
N LEU A 124 -27.96 -3.59 4.17
CA LEU A 124 -29.43 -3.73 4.17
C LEU A 124 -30.10 -3.12 5.41
N SER A 125 -29.41 -3.12 6.56
CA SER A 125 -29.98 -2.52 7.79
C SER A 125 -30.10 -1.01 7.65
N SER A 126 -29.22 -0.36 6.88
CA SER A 126 -29.32 1.08 6.60
C SER A 126 -30.54 1.46 5.72
N VAL A 127 -31.17 0.49 5.06
CA VAL A 127 -32.32 0.69 4.14
C VAL A 127 -33.63 0.23 4.77
N LEU A 128 -33.61 -0.62 5.81
CA LEU A 128 -34.80 -1.16 6.47
C LEU A 128 -35.22 -0.26 7.64
N PRO A 129 -36.54 -0.04 7.84
CA PRO A 129 -37.02 0.73 9.00
C PRO A 129 -36.74 -0.03 10.31
N GLY A 130 -35.95 0.59 11.22
CA GLY A 130 -35.70 0.06 12.58
C GLY A 130 -34.33 -0.57 12.82
N GLY A 131 -33.35 -0.46 11.90
CA GLY A 131 -31.97 -0.94 12.15
C GLY A 131 -31.20 0.00 13.08
N GLU A 132 -30.85 -0.46 14.29
CA GLU A 132 -29.88 0.21 15.15
C GLU A 132 -28.49 0.06 14.57
N THR A 133 -27.78 1.17 14.34
CA THR A 133 -26.38 1.18 13.94
C THR A 133 -25.50 1.11 15.18
N LEU A 134 -24.70 0.09 15.31
CA LEU A 134 -23.59 0.07 16.25
C LEU A 134 -22.59 1.15 15.84
N GLU A 135 -22.35 2.09 16.72
CA GLU A 135 -21.37 3.15 16.53
C GLU A 135 -19.95 2.58 16.59
N PRO A 136 -19.06 2.92 15.67
CA PRO A 136 -17.63 2.75 15.91
C PRO A 136 -17.21 3.88 16.86
N GLU A 137 -16.85 3.52 18.07
CA GLU A 137 -16.12 4.40 18.99
C GLU A 137 -14.74 4.69 18.38
N GLY A 138 -14.60 5.90 17.91
CA GLY A 138 -13.35 6.48 17.45
C GLY A 138 -13.32 7.94 17.88
N ASP A 139 -12.98 8.16 19.15
CA ASP A 139 -12.68 9.49 19.68
C ASP A 139 -11.42 10.04 19.01
N THR A 140 -11.61 10.94 18.06
CA THR A 140 -10.65 12.01 17.82
C THR A 140 -11.13 13.20 18.61
N GLU A 141 -10.54 13.40 19.78
CA GLU A 141 -10.67 14.62 20.57
C GLU A 141 -10.09 15.81 19.79
N ALA A 142 -10.95 16.50 19.06
CA ALA A 142 -10.82 17.93 18.94
C ALA A 142 -11.89 18.50 19.89
N ASP A 143 -11.48 18.89 21.08
CA ASP A 143 -12.31 19.61 22.02
C ASP A 143 -12.73 20.97 21.45
N PHE A 144 -13.73 20.96 20.59
CA PHE A 144 -14.42 22.16 20.17
C PHE A 144 -15.45 22.49 21.24
N VAL A 145 -15.11 23.43 22.11
CA VAL A 145 -15.99 23.86 23.19
C VAL A 145 -17.14 24.67 22.59
N LEU A 146 -18.32 24.03 22.39
CA LEU A 146 -19.59 24.67 21.95
C LEU A 146 -20.18 25.66 22.96
N THR A 147 -19.38 26.13 23.94
CA THR A 147 -19.85 26.91 25.08
C THR A 147 -19.44 28.39 25.05
N ASN A 148 -18.93 28.90 23.94
CA ASN A 148 -18.52 30.29 23.87
C ASN A 148 -19.74 31.21 23.50
N ASN A 149 -20.33 31.90 24.47
CA ASN A 149 -21.40 32.86 24.23
C ASN A 149 -20.90 34.20 23.65
N GLY A 150 -19.58 34.35 23.45
CA GLY A 150 -18.94 35.56 22.89
C GLY A 150 -18.72 35.51 21.38
N ALA A 151 -18.07 36.57 20.85
CA ALA A 151 -17.56 36.59 19.49
C ALA A 151 -16.40 35.62 19.35
N LEU A 152 -16.35 34.91 18.21
CA LEU A 152 -15.27 33.96 17.91
C LEU A 152 -13.98 34.68 17.50
N THR A 153 -12.85 34.19 17.95
CA THR A 153 -11.53 34.62 17.45
C THR A 153 -11.31 34.15 16.01
N PRO A 154 -10.40 34.76 15.25
CA PRO A 154 -10.06 34.30 13.89
C PRO A 154 -9.63 32.83 13.85
N GLU A 155 -8.91 32.35 14.85
CA GLU A 155 -8.51 30.95 14.96
C GLU A 155 -9.68 30.02 15.22
N GLN A 156 -10.62 30.42 16.10
CA GLN A 156 -11.84 29.66 16.36
C GLN A 156 -12.74 29.61 15.12
N ILE A 157 -12.82 30.70 14.34
CA ILE A 157 -13.52 30.71 13.04
C ILE A 157 -12.90 29.71 12.07
N GLN A 158 -11.58 29.66 11.95
CA GLN A 158 -10.88 28.69 11.11
C GLN A 158 -11.17 27.24 11.52
N ASN A 159 -11.10 26.96 12.81
CA ASN A 159 -11.33 25.61 13.31
C ASN A 159 -12.81 25.18 13.12
N LEU A 160 -13.76 26.07 13.41
CA LEU A 160 -15.19 25.82 13.16
C LEU A 160 -15.47 25.60 11.67
N ASN A 161 -14.85 26.38 10.79
CA ASN A 161 -14.99 26.23 9.34
C ASN A 161 -14.45 24.87 8.86
N VAL A 162 -13.33 24.39 9.40
CA VAL A 162 -12.80 23.05 9.08
C VAL A 162 -13.81 21.98 9.47
N GLU A 163 -14.37 22.02 10.68
CA GLU A 163 -15.38 21.05 11.14
C GLU A 163 -16.63 21.09 10.26
N VAL A 164 -17.17 22.27 9.98
CA VAL A 164 -18.36 22.42 9.12
C VAL A 164 -18.11 21.88 7.72
N ARG A 165 -17.00 22.24 7.10
CA ARG A 165 -16.66 21.77 5.76
C ARG A 165 -16.41 20.25 5.72
N THR A 166 -15.85 19.69 6.77
CA THR A 166 -15.67 18.24 6.93
C THR A 166 -17.02 17.53 6.97
N ILE A 167 -17.96 18.03 7.78
CA ILE A 167 -19.34 17.50 7.85
C ILE A 167 -20.01 17.58 6.47
N LEU A 168 -19.93 18.74 5.82
CA LEU A 168 -20.53 18.95 4.49
C LEU A 168 -19.89 18.07 3.42
N ALA A 169 -18.56 17.89 3.45
CA ALA A 169 -17.83 17.04 2.50
C ALA A 169 -18.25 15.57 2.60
N HIS A 170 -18.34 15.06 3.82
CA HIS A 170 -18.71 13.64 4.04
C HIS A 170 -20.18 13.35 3.72
N ASN A 171 -21.09 14.29 4.02
CA ASN A 171 -22.52 14.02 3.98
C ASN A 171 -23.26 14.66 2.79
N CYS A 172 -22.71 15.73 2.18
CA CYS A 172 -23.45 16.59 1.25
C CYS A 172 -22.81 16.75 -0.13
N TYR A 173 -21.47 16.87 -0.24
CA TYR A 173 -20.79 17.21 -1.50
C TYR A 173 -20.97 16.17 -2.60
N SER A 174 -21.26 14.92 -2.27
CA SER A 174 -21.55 13.87 -3.27
C SER A 174 -22.76 14.20 -4.15
N CYS A 175 -23.66 15.10 -3.69
CA CYS A 175 -24.85 15.55 -4.40
C CYS A 175 -24.93 17.07 -4.60
N HIS A 176 -24.27 17.87 -3.73
CA HIS A 176 -24.37 19.32 -3.66
C HIS A 176 -22.99 19.98 -3.74
N SER A 177 -22.29 19.82 -4.86
CA SER A 177 -20.97 20.40 -5.14
C SER A 177 -20.90 20.95 -6.56
N GLU A 178 -19.79 21.58 -6.92
CA GLU A 178 -19.54 22.04 -8.29
C GLU A 178 -19.72 20.94 -9.34
N THR A 179 -19.43 19.70 -8.98
CA THR A 179 -19.53 18.56 -9.88
C THR A 179 -20.91 17.95 -10.01
N LYS A 180 -21.80 18.22 -9.03
CA LYS A 180 -23.15 17.68 -9.01
C LYS A 180 -24.07 18.58 -8.18
N MET A 181 -24.93 19.33 -8.85
CA MET A 181 -25.82 20.33 -8.24
C MET A 181 -27.26 19.83 -8.24
N LYS A 182 -27.61 18.90 -7.36
CA LYS A 182 -29.00 18.49 -7.19
C LYS A 182 -29.79 19.62 -6.54
N GLY A 183 -30.97 19.96 -7.15
CA GLY A 183 -31.79 21.07 -6.70
C GLY A 183 -31.12 22.44 -6.87
N ASP A 184 -30.22 22.57 -7.88
CA ASP A 184 -29.40 23.77 -8.13
C ASP A 184 -28.63 24.29 -6.90
N LEU A 185 -28.35 23.38 -5.93
CA LEU A 185 -27.70 23.68 -4.66
C LEU A 185 -26.25 23.20 -4.65
N ARG A 186 -25.36 24.10 -4.22
CA ARG A 186 -23.98 23.79 -3.87
C ARG A 186 -23.72 24.16 -2.42
N LEU A 187 -22.92 23.31 -1.73
CA LEU A 187 -22.53 23.50 -0.33
C LEU A 187 -21.01 23.54 -0.15
N ASP A 188 -20.25 23.63 -1.26
CA ASP A 188 -18.81 23.54 -1.30
C ASP A 188 -18.07 24.89 -1.36
N SER A 189 -18.81 26.01 -1.35
CA SER A 189 -18.24 27.36 -1.21
C SER A 189 -19.19 28.31 -0.48
N LYS A 190 -18.63 29.36 0.12
CA LYS A 190 -19.38 30.40 0.82
C LYS A 190 -20.45 31.04 -0.06
N GLU A 191 -20.05 31.48 -1.25
CA GLU A 191 -20.91 32.16 -2.20
C GLU A 191 -22.07 31.27 -2.62
N ALA A 192 -21.79 29.99 -2.87
CA ALA A 192 -22.80 29.04 -3.31
C ALA A 192 -23.82 28.71 -2.17
N ILE A 193 -23.34 28.53 -0.93
CA ILE A 193 -24.20 28.30 0.23
C ILE A 193 -25.14 29.50 0.44
N MET A 194 -24.61 30.72 0.36
CA MET A 194 -25.38 31.94 0.56
C MET A 194 -26.35 32.22 -0.60
N LYS A 195 -26.03 31.79 -1.81
CA LYS A 195 -26.94 31.86 -2.97
C LYS A 195 -28.17 30.96 -2.77
N GLY A 196 -27.98 29.77 -2.15
CA GLY A 196 -29.03 28.76 -2.01
C GLY A 196 -29.24 27.93 -3.28
N GLY A 197 -30.40 27.25 -3.37
CA GLY A 197 -30.77 26.38 -4.48
C GLY A 197 -32.12 26.76 -5.10
N GLU A 198 -32.71 25.83 -5.90
CA GLU A 198 -34.01 26.05 -6.59
C GLU A 198 -35.16 26.39 -5.64
N ASN A 199 -35.08 25.96 -4.37
CA ASN A 199 -36.09 26.25 -3.34
C ASN A 199 -35.71 27.45 -2.46
N GLY A 200 -34.74 28.27 -2.86
CA GLY A 200 -34.36 29.49 -2.14
C GLY A 200 -33.17 29.30 -1.20
N VAL A 201 -33.06 30.18 -0.21
CA VAL A 201 -31.94 30.25 0.73
C VAL A 201 -31.94 29.05 1.68
N VAL A 202 -30.81 28.39 1.81
CA VAL A 202 -30.68 27.17 2.67
C VAL A 202 -30.01 27.45 4.00
N VAL A 203 -29.24 28.54 4.14
CA VAL A 203 -28.62 29.00 5.38
C VAL A 203 -28.98 30.45 5.61
N VAL A 204 -29.64 30.72 6.74
CA VAL A 204 -29.95 32.07 7.19
C VAL A 204 -29.01 32.41 8.35
N PRO A 205 -28.00 33.27 8.16
CA PRO A 205 -27.03 33.60 9.20
C PRO A 205 -27.70 34.05 10.50
N SER A 206 -27.19 33.58 11.63
CA SER A 206 -27.72 33.80 12.97
C SER A 206 -29.10 33.19 13.27
N HIS A 207 -29.72 32.49 12.32
CA HIS A 207 -31.04 31.90 12.47
C HIS A 207 -31.08 30.42 12.07
N PRO A 208 -30.58 29.50 12.92
CA PRO A 208 -30.62 28.04 12.64
C PRO A 208 -32.08 27.54 12.46
N ASP A 209 -33.03 28.12 13.23
CA ASP A 209 -34.46 27.80 13.19
C ASP A 209 -35.14 28.15 11.85
N LYS A 210 -34.59 29.09 11.09
CA LYS A 210 -35.06 29.51 9.76
C LYS A 210 -34.23 28.90 8.62
N SER A 211 -33.21 28.15 8.94
CA SER A 211 -32.30 27.59 7.94
C SER A 211 -32.82 26.23 7.43
N GLU A 212 -33.11 26.17 6.13
CA GLU A 212 -33.62 24.98 5.45
C GLU A 212 -32.65 23.80 5.59
N LEU A 213 -31.34 24.06 5.64
CA LEU A 213 -30.30 23.06 5.91
C LEU A 213 -30.61 22.31 7.22
N ILE A 214 -30.79 23.03 8.32
CA ILE A 214 -31.08 22.43 9.64
C ILE A 214 -32.41 21.69 9.61
N ARG A 215 -33.45 22.29 9.04
CA ARG A 215 -34.75 21.64 8.92
C ARG A 215 -34.63 20.27 8.25
N ARG A 216 -33.97 20.19 7.09
CA ARG A 216 -33.89 18.95 6.31
C ARG A 216 -33.02 17.87 6.96
N ILE A 217 -31.92 18.22 7.62
CA ILE A 217 -31.06 17.24 8.28
C ILE A 217 -31.67 16.70 9.60
N THR A 218 -32.66 17.41 10.18
CA THR A 218 -33.33 17.00 11.42
C THR A 218 -34.70 16.33 11.20
N LEU A 219 -35.21 16.29 9.95
CA LEU A 219 -36.47 15.60 9.64
C LEU A 219 -36.38 14.10 9.96
N PRO A 220 -37.51 13.46 10.36
CA PRO A 220 -37.55 12.03 10.63
C PRO A 220 -37.06 11.17 9.45
N LYS A 221 -36.47 10.00 9.76
CA LYS A 221 -36.09 9.02 8.73
C LYS A 221 -37.34 8.56 7.97
N GLY A 222 -37.31 8.71 6.65
CA GLY A 222 -38.48 8.38 5.80
C GLY A 222 -39.26 9.58 5.26
N ASP A 223 -39.02 10.78 5.76
CA ASP A 223 -39.53 11.99 5.16
C ASP A 223 -38.89 12.22 3.78
N LYS A 224 -39.70 12.59 2.78
CA LYS A 224 -39.23 12.79 1.39
C LYS A 224 -38.27 13.96 1.25
N GLU A 225 -38.29 14.90 2.16
CA GLU A 225 -37.43 16.08 2.18
C GLU A 225 -36.21 15.91 3.09
N ALA A 226 -36.13 14.79 3.83
CA ALA A 226 -35.01 14.55 4.73
C ALA A 226 -33.68 14.39 3.97
N MET A 227 -32.61 15.03 4.48
CA MET A 227 -31.26 14.96 3.94
C MET A 227 -30.27 14.36 4.98
N PRO A 228 -29.28 13.60 4.53
CA PRO A 228 -29.08 13.09 3.17
C PRO A 228 -30.14 12.05 2.78
N THR A 229 -30.49 12.00 1.50
CA THR A 229 -31.49 11.04 0.98
C THR A 229 -30.95 9.59 0.90
N LYS A 230 -29.62 9.44 0.89
CA LYS A 230 -28.90 8.15 0.88
C LYS A 230 -27.71 8.24 1.82
N GLY A 231 -27.37 7.12 2.44
CA GLY A 231 -26.23 7.05 3.36
C GLY A 231 -26.63 7.24 4.83
N LYS A 232 -25.60 7.41 5.68
CA LYS A 232 -25.74 7.61 7.13
C LYS A 232 -26.32 9.00 7.41
N ARG A 233 -27.18 9.09 8.42
CA ARG A 233 -27.67 10.39 8.94
C ARG A 233 -26.56 11.09 9.72
N LEU A 234 -26.64 12.41 9.78
CA LEU A 234 -25.75 13.17 10.64
C LEU A 234 -25.98 12.79 12.11
N THR A 235 -24.90 12.73 12.86
CA THR A 235 -24.93 12.54 14.30
C THR A 235 -25.47 13.79 15.00
N GLU A 236 -25.96 13.66 16.24
CA GLU A 236 -26.38 14.81 17.03
C GLU A 236 -25.25 15.85 17.21
N LYS A 237 -23.99 15.40 17.34
CA LYS A 237 -22.82 16.27 17.43
C LYS A 237 -22.65 17.10 16.16
N GLU A 238 -22.71 16.46 14.99
CA GLU A 238 -22.59 17.14 13.69
C GLU A 238 -23.71 18.15 13.47
N VAL A 239 -24.94 17.80 13.83
CA VAL A 239 -26.09 18.73 13.76
C VAL A 239 -25.87 19.93 14.68
N LYS A 240 -25.41 19.73 15.93
CA LYS A 240 -25.09 20.81 16.87
C LYS A 240 -23.98 21.73 16.37
N ILE A 241 -22.95 21.18 15.72
CA ILE A 241 -21.87 21.98 15.11
C ILE A 241 -22.42 22.87 13.99
N LEU A 242 -23.27 22.34 13.10
CA LEU A 242 -23.88 23.11 12.03
C LEU A 242 -24.85 24.18 12.57
N GLN A 243 -25.62 23.86 13.60
CA GLN A 243 -26.50 24.85 14.29
C GLN A 243 -25.66 25.96 14.91
N PHE A 244 -24.61 25.64 15.67
CA PHE A 244 -23.71 26.61 16.28
C PHE A 244 -23.04 27.51 15.24
N TRP A 245 -22.56 26.91 14.12
CA TRP A 245 -21.98 27.69 13.02
C TRP A 245 -22.96 28.71 12.46
N ILE A 246 -24.21 28.31 12.20
CA ILE A 246 -25.27 29.24 11.71
C ILE A 246 -25.59 30.29 12.77
N GLU A 247 -25.71 29.92 14.05
CA GLU A 247 -25.98 30.83 15.18
C GLU A 247 -24.91 31.91 15.28
N LYS A 248 -23.65 31.58 15.03
CA LYS A 248 -22.52 32.52 15.00
C LYS A 248 -22.46 33.36 13.71
N GLY A 249 -23.50 33.33 12.87
CA GLY A 249 -23.57 34.12 11.64
C GLY A 249 -22.97 33.40 10.42
N ALA A 250 -22.82 32.10 10.46
CA ALA A 250 -22.22 31.26 9.43
C ALA A 250 -20.83 31.80 8.97
N PRO A 251 -19.89 32.02 9.90
CA PRO A 251 -18.60 32.61 9.58
C PRO A 251 -17.81 31.69 8.65
N TRP A 252 -17.19 32.31 7.63
CA TRP A 252 -16.35 31.62 6.66
C TRP A 252 -15.11 32.48 6.38
N PRO A 253 -13.90 31.91 6.50
CA PRO A 253 -12.68 32.67 6.24
C PRO A 253 -12.59 33.11 4.77
N ASP A 254 -12.31 34.39 4.53
CA ASP A 254 -12.19 34.94 3.18
C ASP A 254 -10.80 34.62 2.60
N GLY A 255 -10.74 33.69 1.65
CA GLY A 255 -9.53 33.41 0.85
C GLY A 255 -8.39 32.64 1.55
N ASN A 256 -8.49 32.42 2.87
CA ASN A 256 -7.49 31.70 3.68
C ASN A 256 -8.10 30.49 4.40
N GLU A 257 -8.86 29.69 3.67
CA GLU A 257 -9.48 28.49 4.23
C GLU A 257 -8.42 27.43 4.56
N LYS A 258 -8.40 26.95 5.79
CA LYS A 258 -7.61 25.76 6.12
C LYS A 258 -8.15 24.55 5.34
N SER A 259 -7.27 23.68 4.88
CA SER A 259 -7.66 22.41 4.29
C SER A 259 -8.52 21.58 5.26
N ILE A 260 -9.56 20.93 4.74
CA ILE A 260 -10.33 19.92 5.48
C ILE A 260 -9.58 18.60 5.58
N TYR A 261 -8.58 18.39 4.71
CA TYR A 261 -7.65 17.29 4.80
C TYR A 261 -6.39 17.77 5.51
N ARG A 262 -5.79 16.89 6.28
CA ARG A 262 -4.51 17.21 6.87
C ARG A 262 -3.46 17.42 5.78
N VAL A 263 -2.77 18.55 5.82
CA VAL A 263 -1.58 18.83 5.02
C VAL A 263 -0.41 18.98 5.98
N ALA A 264 0.60 18.11 5.86
CA ALA A 264 1.81 18.24 6.66
C ALA A 264 2.55 19.52 6.29
N GLU A 265 3.08 20.22 7.28
CA GLU A 265 3.88 21.42 7.05
C GLU A 265 5.00 21.16 6.04
N LEU A 266 5.16 22.06 5.07
CA LEU A 266 6.26 22.02 4.11
C LEU A 266 7.59 22.42 4.78
N ALA A 267 7.56 23.44 5.63
CA ALA A 267 8.75 23.99 6.28
C ALA A 267 9.51 22.93 7.11
N PRO A 268 10.83 22.92 7.05
CA PRO A 268 11.64 22.03 7.90
C PRO A 268 11.53 22.46 9.36
N ARG A 269 11.59 21.48 10.27
CA ARG A 269 11.72 21.67 11.70
C ARG A 269 13.04 21.05 12.17
N THR A 270 13.65 21.65 13.17
CA THR A 270 14.86 21.10 13.83
C THR A 270 14.58 20.95 15.32
N PRO A 271 13.93 19.84 15.74
CA PRO A 271 13.62 19.58 17.13
C PRO A 271 14.90 19.47 17.97
N GLN A 272 14.85 19.97 19.20
CA GLN A 272 15.95 19.76 20.13
C GLN A 272 16.04 18.29 20.52
N VAL A 273 17.26 17.74 20.49
CA VAL A 273 17.52 16.38 20.93
C VAL A 273 17.23 16.27 22.43
N PRO A 274 16.40 15.34 22.89
CA PRO A 274 16.15 15.16 24.32
C PRO A 274 17.43 14.87 25.08
N ALA A 275 17.45 15.22 26.37
CA ALA A 275 18.62 15.00 27.23
C ALA A 275 19.00 13.51 27.29
N ALA A 276 20.28 13.22 27.37
CA ALA A 276 20.80 11.87 27.55
C ALA A 276 20.22 11.24 28.83
N THR A 277 19.82 9.97 28.75
CA THR A 277 19.17 9.26 29.87
C THR A 277 19.78 7.88 30.00
N GLY A 278 20.45 7.62 31.11
CA GLY A 278 21.14 6.36 31.37
C GLY A 278 22.24 6.11 30.33
N ASP A 279 22.18 4.96 29.67
CA ASP A 279 23.09 4.55 28.59
C ASP A 279 22.68 5.04 27.19
N LEU A 280 21.54 5.75 27.08
CA LEU A 280 21.06 6.31 25.84
C LEU A 280 21.72 7.67 25.56
N ASN A 281 22.49 7.74 24.47
CA ASN A 281 23.21 8.94 24.06
C ASN A 281 23.07 9.26 22.55
N LYS A 282 22.47 8.34 21.76
CA LYS A 282 22.25 8.56 20.32
C LYS A 282 20.91 9.27 20.09
N PRO A 283 20.86 10.30 19.24
CA PRO A 283 19.65 11.09 19.05
C PRO A 283 18.39 10.25 18.69
N VAL A 284 18.51 9.28 17.79
CA VAL A 284 17.39 8.39 17.46
C VAL A 284 16.81 7.72 18.70
N ASP A 285 17.69 7.20 19.57
CA ASP A 285 17.28 6.51 20.78
C ASP A 285 16.65 7.47 21.81
N LEU A 286 17.12 8.70 21.88
CA LEU A 286 16.56 9.72 22.78
C LEU A 286 15.14 10.13 22.35
N PHE A 287 14.88 10.33 21.06
CA PHE A 287 13.53 10.59 20.56
C PHE A 287 12.60 9.40 20.78
N VAL A 288 13.08 8.17 20.52
CA VAL A 288 12.31 6.95 20.77
C VAL A 288 12.07 6.76 22.28
N ASN A 289 13.03 7.12 23.13
CA ASN A 289 12.86 7.06 24.59
C ASN A 289 11.77 8.04 25.06
N ALA A 290 11.75 9.27 24.54
CA ALA A 290 10.70 10.24 24.85
C ALA A 290 9.30 9.71 24.41
N TYR A 291 9.23 9.09 23.23
CA TYR A 291 8.01 8.41 22.76
C TYR A 291 7.62 7.24 23.66
N PHE A 292 8.57 6.39 24.05
CA PHE A 292 8.32 5.23 24.95
C PHE A 292 7.80 5.69 26.31
N GLN A 293 8.42 6.73 26.90
CA GLN A 293 7.96 7.29 28.17
C GLN A 293 6.53 7.81 28.07
N LYS A 294 6.20 8.59 27.03
CA LYS A 294 4.86 9.12 26.77
C LYS A 294 3.80 7.97 26.65
N ASN A 295 4.16 6.89 25.98
CA ASN A 295 3.26 5.76 25.71
C ASN A 295 3.36 4.63 26.73
N LYS A 296 4.14 4.79 27.82
CA LYS A 296 4.36 3.78 28.88
C LYS A 296 4.92 2.46 28.31
N ILE A 297 5.83 2.54 27.34
CA ILE A 297 6.49 1.39 26.70
C ILE A 297 7.86 1.22 27.35
N SER A 298 8.21 -0.01 27.73
CA SER A 298 9.52 -0.32 28.30
C SER A 298 10.50 -0.77 27.21
N TRP A 299 11.77 -0.36 27.35
CA TRP A 299 12.83 -0.87 26.49
C TRP A 299 13.02 -2.38 26.68
N LYS A 300 13.13 -3.10 25.58
CA LYS A 300 13.52 -4.51 25.57
C LYS A 300 15.04 -4.63 25.44
N PRO A 301 15.63 -5.74 25.89
CA PRO A 301 17.02 -6.06 25.58
C PRO A 301 17.27 -6.07 24.08
N VAL A 302 18.45 -5.62 23.65
CA VAL A 302 18.85 -5.68 22.23
C VAL A 302 19.04 -7.14 21.79
N VAL A 303 18.89 -7.40 20.50
CA VAL A 303 19.15 -8.71 19.91
C VAL A 303 20.61 -9.12 20.04
N ASP A 304 20.87 -10.43 20.02
CA ASP A 304 22.22 -10.98 20.03
C ASP A 304 23.02 -10.62 18.76
N ASP A 305 24.31 -10.87 18.78
CA ASP A 305 25.19 -10.47 17.69
C ASP A 305 24.97 -11.25 16.41
N ARG A 306 24.51 -12.52 16.46
CA ARG A 306 24.19 -13.30 15.24
C ARG A 306 22.97 -12.74 14.54
N VAL A 307 21.96 -12.33 15.27
CA VAL A 307 20.77 -11.66 14.73
C VAL A 307 21.15 -10.30 14.16
N TYR A 308 21.97 -9.52 14.88
CA TYR A 308 22.38 -8.17 14.43
C TYR A 308 23.20 -8.25 13.13
N ILE A 309 24.25 -9.06 13.05
CA ILE A 309 25.07 -9.16 11.86
C ILE A 309 24.27 -9.62 10.65
N ARG A 310 23.39 -10.63 10.81
CA ARG A 310 22.49 -11.07 9.73
C ARG A 310 21.59 -9.94 9.24
N ARG A 311 20.95 -9.21 10.17
CA ARG A 311 20.06 -8.10 9.89
C ARG A 311 20.77 -7.00 9.11
N VAL A 312 21.91 -6.54 9.60
CA VAL A 312 22.63 -5.40 8.99
C VAL A 312 23.25 -5.74 7.64
N TYR A 313 23.70 -6.99 7.42
CA TYR A 313 24.15 -7.47 6.11
C TYR A 313 23.01 -7.43 5.09
N LEU A 314 21.85 -7.97 5.43
CA LEU A 314 20.67 -7.97 4.55
C LEU A 314 20.18 -6.56 4.26
N ASP A 315 20.27 -5.63 5.20
CA ASP A 315 19.77 -4.26 5.05
C ASP A 315 20.73 -3.34 4.30
N ILE A 316 22.03 -3.54 4.41
CA ILE A 316 23.03 -2.68 3.76
C ILE A 316 23.48 -3.24 2.41
N VAL A 317 23.81 -4.53 2.34
CA VAL A 317 24.37 -5.13 1.13
C VAL A 317 23.49 -6.22 0.49
N GLY A 318 22.37 -6.58 1.15
CA GLY A 318 21.39 -7.52 0.62
C GLY A 318 21.85 -8.97 0.51
N LEU A 319 22.89 -9.35 1.24
CA LEU A 319 23.49 -10.68 1.23
C LEU A 319 23.49 -11.30 2.62
N LEU A 320 23.55 -12.63 2.68
CA LEU A 320 23.85 -13.32 3.93
C LEU A 320 25.32 -13.08 4.32
N PRO A 321 25.62 -12.88 5.63
CA PRO A 321 26.98 -12.76 6.09
C PRO A 321 27.74 -14.09 5.93
N PRO A 322 29.01 -14.09 5.49
CA PRO A 322 29.84 -15.27 5.48
C PRO A 322 30.01 -15.88 6.88
N PRO A 323 30.02 -17.22 7.02
CA PRO A 323 30.13 -17.88 8.33
C PRO A 323 31.33 -17.43 9.15
N GLU A 324 32.48 -17.23 8.52
CA GLU A 324 33.70 -16.75 9.16
C GLU A 324 33.59 -15.32 9.69
N LYS A 325 32.83 -14.47 8.99
CA LYS A 325 32.54 -13.10 9.45
C LYS A 325 31.61 -13.11 10.67
N ILE A 326 30.63 -14.04 10.70
CA ILE A 326 29.73 -14.20 11.85
C ILE A 326 30.52 -14.59 13.08
N GLU A 327 31.38 -15.63 12.98
CA GLU A 327 32.17 -16.10 14.10
C GLU A 327 33.15 -15.05 14.61
N ALA A 328 33.84 -14.37 13.70
CA ALA A 328 34.73 -13.26 14.05
C ALA A 328 33.98 -12.13 14.78
N PHE A 329 32.79 -11.77 14.32
CA PHE A 329 31.99 -10.72 14.94
C PHE A 329 31.44 -11.11 16.31
N VAL A 330 31.00 -12.36 16.48
CA VAL A 330 30.47 -12.85 17.76
C VAL A 330 31.56 -12.90 18.82
N THR A 331 32.77 -13.32 18.42
CA THR A 331 33.94 -13.41 19.33
C THR A 331 34.64 -12.08 19.58
N ASP A 332 34.33 -11.05 18.83
CA ASP A 332 34.88 -9.70 19.02
C ASP A 332 34.31 -9.08 20.32
N ASN A 333 35.17 -8.68 21.23
CA ASN A 333 34.76 -8.10 22.52
C ASN A 333 34.76 -6.56 22.54
N ARG A 334 35.03 -5.91 21.38
CA ARG A 334 35.01 -4.45 21.31
C ARG A 334 33.59 -3.90 21.51
N ALA A 335 33.46 -2.84 22.29
CA ALA A 335 32.17 -2.23 22.59
C ALA A 335 31.53 -1.59 21.32
N ASP A 336 32.33 -1.11 20.40
CA ASP A 336 31.94 -0.43 19.15
C ASP A 336 31.85 -1.35 17.93
N LYS A 337 31.96 -2.68 18.12
CA LYS A 337 31.99 -3.66 17.00
C LYS A 337 30.80 -3.54 16.03
N ARG A 338 29.60 -3.20 16.54
CA ARG A 338 28.39 -3.01 15.71
C ARG A 338 28.50 -1.76 14.83
N GLU A 339 29.10 -0.69 15.34
CA GLU A 339 29.35 0.53 14.58
C GLU A 339 30.44 0.32 13.51
N LEU A 340 31.51 -0.39 13.88
CA LEU A 340 32.57 -0.74 12.95
C LEU A 340 32.07 -1.63 11.80
N LEU A 341 31.22 -2.62 12.10
CA LEU A 341 30.60 -3.47 11.09
C LEU A 341 29.71 -2.65 10.14
N ALA A 342 28.89 -1.74 10.68
CA ALA A 342 28.04 -0.88 9.84
C ALA A 342 28.89 0.01 8.91
N LYS A 343 30.00 0.57 9.39
CA LYS A 343 30.96 1.33 8.57
C LYS A 343 31.61 0.48 7.50
N GLU A 344 32.06 -0.74 7.86
CA GLU A 344 32.66 -1.71 6.90
C GLU A 344 31.69 -2.03 5.76
N LEU A 345 30.41 -2.31 6.06
CA LEU A 345 29.42 -2.64 5.08
C LEU A 345 29.05 -1.46 4.18
N LEU A 346 28.88 -0.28 4.76
CA LEU A 346 28.58 0.94 3.99
C LEU A 346 29.75 1.39 3.10
N ALA A 347 30.98 0.98 3.40
CA ALA A 347 32.15 1.21 2.55
C ALA A 347 32.25 0.24 1.38
N GLN A 348 31.46 -0.83 1.35
CA GLN A 348 31.40 -1.78 0.23
C GLN A 348 30.57 -1.19 -0.92
N ASN A 349 31.14 -0.24 -1.65
CA ASN A 349 30.46 0.58 -2.65
C ASN A 349 29.64 -0.22 -3.66
N ASP A 350 30.23 -1.29 -4.22
CA ASP A 350 29.56 -2.13 -5.23
C ASP A 350 28.40 -2.93 -4.61
N ALA A 351 28.62 -3.60 -3.47
CA ALA A 351 27.61 -4.42 -2.82
C ALA A 351 26.42 -3.57 -2.34
N TYR A 352 26.70 -2.38 -1.80
CA TYR A 352 25.69 -1.38 -1.44
C TYR A 352 24.87 -0.96 -2.67
N ALA A 353 25.53 -0.57 -3.76
CA ALA A 353 24.84 -0.15 -4.97
C ALA A 353 23.98 -1.29 -5.55
N GLN A 354 24.51 -2.52 -5.62
CA GLN A 354 23.80 -3.70 -6.10
C GLN A 354 22.52 -3.97 -5.31
N HIS A 355 22.56 -3.80 -4.00
CA HIS A 355 21.39 -4.00 -3.15
C HIS A 355 20.35 -2.87 -3.31
N TRP A 356 20.79 -1.61 -3.17
CA TRP A 356 19.87 -0.48 -3.19
C TRP A 356 19.31 -0.16 -4.56
N MET A 357 19.89 -0.70 -5.64
CA MET A 357 19.26 -0.72 -6.98
C MET A 357 17.86 -1.32 -6.94
N THR A 358 17.61 -2.32 -6.11
CA THR A 358 16.28 -2.96 -5.99
C THR A 358 15.21 -1.94 -5.61
N PHE A 359 15.45 -1.19 -4.53
CA PHE A 359 14.52 -0.16 -4.06
C PHE A 359 14.35 0.97 -5.08
N TRP A 360 15.46 1.50 -5.61
CA TRP A 360 15.40 2.63 -6.52
C TRP A 360 14.84 2.27 -7.90
N ASN A 361 15.07 1.06 -8.39
CA ASN A 361 14.44 0.60 -9.63
C ASN A 361 12.92 0.58 -9.52
N ASP A 362 12.39 0.16 -8.39
CA ASP A 362 10.94 0.14 -8.14
C ASP A 362 10.37 1.56 -7.97
N ALA A 363 11.02 2.38 -7.15
CA ALA A 363 10.60 3.74 -6.90
C ALA A 363 10.67 4.62 -8.16
N LEU A 364 11.69 4.45 -8.99
CA LEU A 364 11.89 5.22 -10.21
C LEU A 364 11.26 4.58 -11.46
N ARG A 365 10.55 3.44 -11.32
CA ARG A 365 9.98 2.69 -12.45
C ARG A 365 11.03 2.33 -13.49
N ASN A 366 12.29 2.12 -13.05
CA ASN A 366 13.36 1.77 -13.96
C ASN A 366 13.21 0.33 -14.46
N ASP A 367 13.64 0.07 -15.71
CA ASP A 367 13.59 -1.28 -16.30
C ASP A 367 12.18 -1.88 -16.48
N TYR A 368 11.15 -1.04 -16.69
CA TYR A 368 9.85 -1.56 -17.13
C TYR A 368 9.98 -2.21 -18.52
N ASP A 369 9.53 -3.45 -18.61
CA ASP A 369 9.68 -4.31 -19.80
C ASP A 369 8.35 -4.99 -20.19
N GLY A 370 7.21 -4.38 -19.83
CA GLY A 370 5.88 -4.89 -20.12
C GLY A 370 5.47 -4.76 -21.59
N THR A 371 4.22 -5.13 -21.89
CA THR A 371 3.61 -5.09 -23.24
C THR A 371 2.84 -3.79 -23.45
N GLY A 372 2.54 -3.46 -24.73
CA GLY A 372 1.63 -2.34 -25.05
C GLY A 372 2.27 -0.97 -25.20
N TYR A 373 3.60 -0.85 -25.24
CA TYR A 373 4.34 0.41 -25.39
C TYR A 373 5.01 0.56 -26.77
N ILE A 374 5.36 1.80 -27.14
CA ILE A 374 5.90 2.14 -28.47
C ILE A 374 7.44 2.10 -28.50
N THR A 375 8.11 2.55 -27.43
CA THR A 375 9.55 2.86 -27.40
C THR A 375 10.42 1.74 -26.82
N GLY A 376 9.95 0.50 -26.77
CA GLY A 376 10.72 -0.62 -26.21
C GLY A 376 10.80 -0.60 -24.69
N GLY A 377 9.81 -0.03 -24.00
CA GLY A 377 9.76 0.15 -22.56
C GLY A 377 10.10 1.56 -22.15
N ARG A 378 10.55 1.70 -20.92
CA ARG A 378 11.05 2.96 -20.39
C ARG A 378 12.53 3.09 -20.71
N PHE A 379 12.98 4.30 -21.03
CA PHE A 379 14.41 4.57 -21.16
C PHE A 379 15.13 4.22 -19.84
N GLY A 380 16.06 3.28 -19.91
CA GLY A 380 16.77 2.80 -18.73
C GLY A 380 17.76 3.85 -18.19
N ILE A 381 17.76 4.03 -16.89
CA ILE A 381 18.73 4.88 -16.16
C ILE A 381 19.69 4.04 -15.31
N SER A 382 19.78 2.74 -15.56
CA SER A 382 20.49 1.78 -14.69
C SER A 382 21.96 2.12 -14.49
N LYS A 383 22.65 2.59 -15.55
CA LYS A 383 24.06 2.98 -15.46
C LYS A 383 24.25 4.21 -14.56
N TRP A 384 23.45 5.25 -14.80
CA TRP A 384 23.46 6.46 -13.98
C TRP A 384 23.10 6.16 -12.51
N LEU A 385 22.07 5.34 -12.31
CA LEU A 385 21.59 4.98 -10.96
C LEU A 385 22.66 4.19 -10.19
N TYR A 386 23.27 3.19 -10.83
CA TYR A 386 24.34 2.42 -10.21
C TYR A 386 25.51 3.32 -9.81
N ALA A 387 26.01 4.16 -10.73
CA ALA A 387 27.11 5.08 -10.46
C ALA A 387 26.75 6.07 -9.34
N SER A 388 25.53 6.57 -9.30
CA SER A 388 25.04 7.47 -8.26
C SER A 388 25.05 6.82 -6.86
N LEU A 389 24.63 5.55 -6.78
CA LEU A 389 24.64 4.78 -5.53
C LEU A 389 26.04 4.37 -5.12
N GLN A 390 26.86 3.91 -6.08
CA GLN A 390 28.25 3.51 -5.85
C GLN A 390 29.10 4.68 -5.28
N ASN A 391 28.92 5.87 -5.85
CA ASN A 391 29.66 7.07 -5.47
C ASN A 391 29.01 7.87 -4.33
N ASN A 392 27.96 7.33 -3.70
CA ASN A 392 27.21 8.02 -2.64
C ASN A 392 26.81 9.46 -3.02
N LYS A 393 26.23 9.63 -4.23
CA LYS A 393 25.81 10.94 -4.73
C LYS A 393 24.90 11.65 -3.70
N PRO A 394 25.16 12.89 -3.32
CA PRO A 394 24.28 13.65 -2.44
C PRO A 394 22.85 13.68 -2.97
N TYR A 395 21.86 13.44 -2.12
CA TYR A 395 20.48 13.23 -2.55
C TYR A 395 19.86 14.45 -3.25
N ASN A 396 20.20 15.66 -2.87
CA ASN A 396 19.77 16.86 -3.57
C ASN A 396 20.24 16.87 -5.05
N TRP A 397 21.48 16.48 -5.33
CA TRP A 397 21.97 16.32 -6.71
C TRP A 397 21.33 15.13 -7.41
N PHE A 398 21.10 14.03 -6.70
CA PHE A 398 20.38 12.88 -7.23
C PHE A 398 18.97 13.27 -7.73
N VAL A 399 18.22 14.03 -6.94
CA VAL A 399 16.88 14.55 -7.31
C VAL A 399 17.00 15.55 -8.47
N LYS A 400 17.96 16.46 -8.42
CA LYS A 400 18.17 17.47 -9.45
C LYS A 400 18.41 16.84 -10.82
N GLU A 401 19.29 15.87 -10.90
CA GLU A 401 19.63 15.17 -12.17
C GLU A 401 18.49 14.30 -12.68
N LEU A 402 17.58 13.83 -11.83
CA LEU A 402 16.39 13.09 -12.27
C LEU A 402 15.28 14.01 -12.81
N ILE A 403 15.13 15.22 -12.26
CA ILE A 403 14.06 16.15 -12.66
C ILE A 403 14.52 17.02 -13.84
N SER A 404 15.76 17.52 -13.79
CA SER A 404 16.41 18.28 -14.88
C SER A 404 17.54 17.44 -15.46
N PRO A 405 17.22 16.41 -16.27
CA PRO A 405 18.14 15.36 -16.63
C PRO A 405 19.15 15.78 -17.69
N ASP A 406 20.29 15.09 -17.68
CA ASP A 406 21.12 14.86 -18.85
C ASP A 406 20.69 13.58 -19.60
N LYS A 407 21.46 13.20 -20.63
CA LYS A 407 21.14 12.01 -21.46
C LYS A 407 21.08 10.69 -20.68
N GLU A 408 21.80 10.57 -19.55
CA GLU A 408 21.90 9.31 -18.79
C GLU A 408 20.76 9.14 -17.78
N SER A 409 20.16 10.24 -17.32
CA SER A 409 19.07 10.24 -16.32
C SER A 409 17.68 10.58 -16.88
N GLU A 410 17.57 10.94 -18.16
CA GLU A 410 16.32 11.42 -18.81
C GLU A 410 15.16 10.42 -18.76
N GLY A 411 15.44 9.13 -18.61
CA GLY A 411 14.42 8.09 -18.57
C GLY A 411 13.40 8.26 -17.46
N PHE A 412 13.72 8.95 -16.35
CA PHE A 412 12.78 9.17 -15.26
C PHE A 412 11.61 10.10 -15.64
N VAL A 413 11.88 11.21 -16.30
CA VAL A 413 10.85 12.21 -16.71
C VAL A 413 10.22 11.91 -18.07
N LYS A 414 10.83 11.10 -18.91
CA LYS A 414 10.32 10.81 -20.25
C LYS A 414 9.07 9.94 -20.31
N GLY A 415 8.70 9.27 -19.24
CA GLY A 415 7.50 8.45 -19.19
C GLY A 415 7.47 7.27 -20.18
N ILE A 416 6.41 6.49 -20.11
CA ILE A 416 6.16 5.35 -21.01
C ILE A 416 5.21 5.81 -22.11
N LYS A 417 5.57 5.59 -23.38
CA LYS A 417 4.70 5.86 -24.53
C LYS A 417 3.94 4.60 -24.88
N TRP A 418 2.63 4.61 -24.61
CA TRP A 418 1.75 3.50 -24.89
C TRP A 418 1.27 3.46 -26.34
N ARG A 419 0.86 2.28 -26.80
CA ARG A 419 0.21 2.08 -28.12
C ARG A 419 -1.30 2.26 -27.99
N GLY A 420 -1.93 2.75 -29.08
CA GLY A 420 -3.39 2.90 -29.17
C GLY A 420 -3.93 4.08 -28.38
N THR A 421 -5.23 4.06 -28.12
CA THR A 421 -5.90 5.09 -27.32
C THR A 421 -5.55 4.92 -25.85
N ILE A 422 -5.02 5.96 -25.25
CA ILE A 422 -4.57 5.97 -23.86
C ILE A 422 -5.45 6.89 -23.03
N ASN A 423 -5.61 6.55 -21.76
CA ASN A 423 -6.24 7.41 -20.78
C ASN A 423 -5.41 8.70 -20.59
N SER A 424 -6.07 9.81 -20.38
CA SER A 424 -5.40 11.13 -20.19
C SER A 424 -4.40 11.12 -19.04
N SER A 425 -4.64 10.32 -17.99
CA SER A 425 -3.71 10.12 -16.86
C SER A 425 -2.44 9.36 -17.24
N GLN A 426 -2.42 8.69 -18.40
CA GLN A 426 -1.27 7.95 -18.92
C GLN A 426 -0.42 8.73 -19.93
N ARG A 427 -0.76 10.00 -20.20
CA ARG A 427 0.11 10.88 -20.96
C ARG A 427 1.49 11.01 -20.32
N THR A 428 2.53 11.10 -21.11
CA THR A 428 3.92 11.12 -20.60
C THR A 428 4.18 12.23 -19.60
N GLU A 429 3.61 13.42 -19.84
CA GLU A 429 3.71 14.61 -18.98
C GLU A 429 3.00 14.39 -17.64
N MET A 430 1.81 13.78 -17.69
CA MET A 430 1.05 13.45 -16.48
C MET A 430 1.75 12.32 -15.68
N GLN A 431 2.33 11.33 -16.36
CA GLN A 431 3.15 10.32 -15.71
C GLN A 431 4.37 10.94 -14.99
N ALA A 432 5.06 11.89 -15.63
CA ALA A 432 6.18 12.61 -15.03
C ALA A 432 5.75 13.37 -13.77
N ALA A 433 4.63 14.09 -13.83
CA ALA A 433 4.04 14.81 -12.70
C ALA A 433 3.69 13.85 -11.54
N GLN A 434 3.00 12.76 -11.83
CA GLN A 434 2.66 11.73 -10.84
C GLN A 434 3.92 11.11 -10.20
N ASN A 435 4.91 10.77 -11.02
CA ASN A 435 6.15 10.16 -10.54
C ASN A 435 6.94 11.13 -9.62
N VAL A 436 7.09 12.39 -10.02
CA VAL A 436 7.78 13.39 -9.20
C VAL A 436 7.04 13.62 -7.88
N ALA A 437 5.73 13.77 -7.92
CA ALA A 437 4.92 13.97 -6.74
C ALA A 437 5.01 12.76 -5.78
N GLN A 438 4.85 11.54 -6.30
CA GLN A 438 4.88 10.34 -5.47
C GLN A 438 6.29 10.06 -4.94
N VAL A 439 7.31 10.06 -5.81
CA VAL A 439 8.68 9.68 -5.43
C VAL A 439 9.32 10.71 -4.51
N PHE A 440 9.17 11.99 -4.78
CA PHE A 440 9.90 13.02 -4.07
C PHE A 440 9.10 13.72 -2.98
N LEU A 441 7.79 13.84 -3.17
CA LEU A 441 6.94 14.56 -2.21
C LEU A 441 6.03 13.63 -1.38
N GLY A 442 6.06 12.30 -1.64
CA GLY A 442 5.18 11.36 -0.94
C GLY A 442 3.70 11.72 -1.11
N LEU A 443 3.32 12.06 -2.32
CA LEU A 443 2.00 12.56 -2.67
C LEU A 443 1.44 11.82 -3.88
N ASN A 444 0.28 11.17 -3.75
CA ASN A 444 -0.35 10.45 -4.84
C ASN A 444 -1.31 11.34 -5.62
N LEU A 445 -0.90 11.79 -6.81
CA LEU A 445 -1.72 12.60 -7.74
C LEU A 445 -2.62 11.76 -8.67
N LYS A 446 -2.63 10.44 -8.56
CA LYS A 446 -3.33 9.58 -9.52
C LYS A 446 -4.83 9.87 -9.60
N CYS A 447 -5.50 10.08 -8.46
CA CYS A 447 -6.91 10.49 -8.45
C CYS A 447 -7.09 11.88 -9.09
N ALA A 448 -6.26 12.85 -8.69
CA ALA A 448 -6.33 14.23 -9.19
C ALA A 448 -6.02 14.34 -10.70
N SER A 449 -5.41 13.34 -11.33
CA SER A 449 -5.16 13.33 -12.77
C SER A 449 -6.39 12.99 -13.65
N CYS A 450 -7.49 12.51 -13.04
CA CYS A 450 -8.74 12.17 -13.74
C CYS A 450 -9.94 12.99 -13.26
N HIS A 451 -9.98 13.35 -11.99
CA HIS A 451 -11.04 14.13 -11.32
C HIS A 451 -10.47 14.75 -10.05
N ASP A 452 -11.18 15.66 -9.41
CA ASP A 452 -10.78 16.19 -8.11
C ASP A 452 -10.64 15.03 -7.11
N SER A 453 -9.59 15.05 -6.32
CA SER A 453 -9.32 13.99 -5.36
C SER A 453 -10.43 13.92 -4.30
N PHE A 454 -10.82 12.69 -3.94
CA PHE A 454 -11.78 12.45 -2.85
C PHE A 454 -11.10 12.24 -1.48
N ILE A 455 -9.78 12.12 -1.49
CA ILE A 455 -8.97 11.77 -0.31
C ILE A 455 -7.90 12.83 0.00
N SER A 456 -7.88 13.92 -0.74
CA SER A 456 -6.96 15.04 -0.56
C SER A 456 -7.54 16.30 -1.20
N ASP A 457 -6.96 17.47 -0.91
CA ASP A 457 -7.38 18.76 -1.50
C ASP A 457 -6.94 18.95 -2.96
N TRP A 458 -6.17 18.02 -3.53
CA TRP A 458 -5.66 18.16 -4.89
C TRP A 458 -6.77 18.07 -5.93
N LYS A 459 -6.85 19.10 -6.76
CA LYS A 459 -7.84 19.20 -7.83
C LYS A 459 -7.26 18.75 -9.16
N LEU A 460 -8.13 18.41 -10.09
CA LEU A 460 -7.78 18.08 -11.48
C LEU A 460 -6.94 19.20 -12.12
N ALA A 461 -7.32 20.47 -11.89
CA ALA A 461 -6.59 21.63 -12.38
C ALA A 461 -5.16 21.71 -11.84
N ASP A 462 -4.92 21.33 -10.58
CA ASP A 462 -3.58 21.33 -9.96
C ASP A 462 -2.68 20.27 -10.58
N ALA A 463 -3.22 19.07 -10.82
CA ALA A 463 -2.48 17.99 -11.47
C ALA A 463 -2.05 18.36 -12.91
N TYR A 464 -2.95 18.98 -13.67
CA TYR A 464 -2.64 19.48 -15.03
C TYR A 464 -1.69 20.66 -15.01
N ALA A 465 -1.83 21.59 -14.05
CA ALA A 465 -0.91 22.72 -13.91
C ALA A 465 0.52 22.24 -13.60
N PHE A 466 0.65 21.21 -12.78
CA PHE A 466 1.94 20.59 -12.48
C PHE A 466 2.48 19.79 -13.69
N ALA A 467 1.62 19.04 -14.41
CA ALA A 467 2.00 18.30 -15.60
C ALA A 467 2.50 19.22 -16.73
N ASN A 468 1.95 20.44 -16.84
CA ASN A 468 2.39 21.44 -17.84
C ASN A 468 3.85 21.89 -17.67
N ILE A 469 4.48 21.66 -16.51
CA ILE A 469 5.92 21.89 -16.35
C ILE A 469 6.73 20.97 -17.27
N PHE A 470 6.22 19.77 -17.54
CA PHE A 470 6.87 18.72 -18.35
C PHE A 470 6.42 18.74 -19.82
N ALA A 471 5.46 19.58 -20.18
CA ALA A 471 4.83 19.58 -21.50
C ALA A 471 5.45 20.64 -22.42
N ASP A 472 5.71 20.29 -23.69
CA ASP A 472 6.13 21.28 -24.70
C ASP A 472 4.96 22.16 -25.14
N THR A 473 3.74 21.61 -25.12
CA THR A 473 2.49 22.33 -25.40
C THR A 473 1.56 22.18 -24.21
N LEU A 474 0.92 23.28 -23.79
CA LEU A 474 -0.02 23.25 -22.65
C LEU A 474 -1.12 22.22 -22.86
N LEU A 475 -1.39 21.44 -21.83
CA LEU A 475 -2.36 20.36 -21.84
C LEU A 475 -3.78 20.90 -21.64
N GLU A 476 -4.70 20.48 -22.48
CA GLU A 476 -6.13 20.62 -22.22
C GLU A 476 -6.53 19.68 -21.07
N ILE A 477 -7.31 20.20 -20.12
CA ILE A 477 -7.82 19.44 -19.00
C ILE A 477 -8.86 18.43 -19.50
N ASN A 478 -8.61 17.15 -19.25
CA ASN A 478 -9.57 16.09 -19.50
C ASN A 478 -10.11 15.57 -18.18
N ARG A 479 -11.42 15.50 -18.04
CA ARG A 479 -12.07 14.86 -16.88
C ARG A 479 -12.35 13.41 -17.24
N CYS A 480 -11.66 12.48 -16.57
CA CYS A 480 -11.44 11.14 -17.09
C CYS A 480 -10.87 11.26 -18.51
N ASP A 481 -11.54 10.81 -19.55
CA ASP A 481 -11.04 10.93 -20.94
C ASP A 481 -11.81 11.97 -21.78
N LYS A 482 -12.66 12.78 -21.12
CA LYS A 482 -13.48 13.79 -21.80
C LYS A 482 -12.79 15.16 -21.72
N PRO A 483 -12.45 15.80 -22.86
CA PRO A 483 -11.91 17.14 -22.88
C PRO A 483 -12.92 18.13 -22.30
N THR A 484 -12.41 19.14 -21.56
CA THR A 484 -13.25 20.16 -20.91
C THR A 484 -13.28 21.49 -21.65
N GLY A 485 -12.46 21.66 -22.71
CA GLY A 485 -12.26 22.95 -23.38
C GLY A 485 -11.42 23.94 -22.56
N LYS A 486 -10.88 23.55 -21.42
CA LYS A 486 -10.08 24.40 -20.52
C LYS A 486 -8.62 23.97 -20.51
N ILE A 487 -7.72 24.93 -20.50
CA ILE A 487 -6.27 24.73 -20.38
C ILE A 487 -5.84 25.18 -18.99
N ALA A 488 -5.10 24.31 -18.27
CA ALA A 488 -4.51 24.70 -17.00
C ALA A 488 -3.29 25.61 -17.22
N GLY A 489 -3.01 26.46 -16.24
CA GLY A 489 -1.73 27.17 -16.17
C GLY A 489 -0.55 26.23 -15.92
N THR A 490 0.64 26.79 -15.70
CA THR A 490 1.84 26.04 -15.31
C THR A 490 2.21 26.44 -13.88
N ARG A 491 2.16 25.49 -12.93
CA ARG A 491 2.37 25.79 -11.50
C ARG A 491 2.96 24.59 -10.77
N ILE A 492 3.86 24.88 -9.83
CA ILE A 492 4.34 23.88 -8.85
C ILE A 492 3.22 23.55 -7.85
N LEU A 493 3.25 22.35 -7.27
CA LEU A 493 2.25 21.90 -6.29
C LEU A 493 2.25 22.72 -4.99
N TYR A 494 3.40 23.22 -4.59
CA TYR A 494 3.59 24.05 -3.40
C TYR A 494 4.14 25.43 -3.81
N PRO A 495 3.26 26.43 -4.06
CA PRO A 495 3.66 27.75 -4.56
C PRO A 495 4.69 28.47 -3.67
N GLU A 496 4.71 28.18 -2.37
CA GLU A 496 5.66 28.72 -1.40
C GLU A 496 7.13 28.33 -1.69
N LEU A 497 7.36 27.29 -2.51
CA LEU A 497 8.72 26.94 -2.95
C LEU A 497 9.22 27.86 -4.06
N GLY A 498 8.34 28.38 -4.90
CA GLY A 498 8.68 29.30 -5.99
C GLY A 498 7.68 29.27 -7.15
N GLU A 499 7.91 30.11 -8.15
CA GLU A 499 7.07 30.21 -9.34
C GLU A 499 7.81 29.76 -10.60
N ILE A 500 7.15 28.97 -11.44
CA ILE A 500 7.69 28.50 -12.71
C ILE A 500 7.45 29.56 -13.80
N ALA A 501 8.49 29.93 -14.53
CA ALA A 501 8.38 30.83 -15.66
C ALA A 501 7.68 30.17 -16.85
N VAL A 502 6.45 30.61 -17.14
CA VAL A 502 5.57 29.96 -18.11
C VAL A 502 6.01 30.10 -19.58
N ASN A 503 6.64 31.22 -19.96
CA ASN A 503 7.04 31.51 -21.34
C ASN A 503 8.50 31.09 -21.60
N THR A 504 8.88 29.89 -21.19
CA THR A 504 10.24 29.36 -21.35
C THR A 504 10.20 27.92 -21.85
N SER A 505 11.36 27.41 -22.29
CA SER A 505 11.49 26.02 -22.73
C SER A 505 11.21 25.04 -21.59
N THR A 506 10.74 23.84 -21.92
CA THR A 506 10.54 22.74 -20.98
C THR A 506 11.80 22.46 -20.16
N GLU A 507 12.98 22.47 -20.78
CA GLU A 507 14.27 22.31 -20.09
C GLU A 507 14.47 23.35 -18.99
N LYS A 508 14.18 24.63 -19.23
CA LYS A 508 14.28 25.69 -18.23
C LYS A 508 13.27 25.50 -17.10
N ARG A 509 12.03 25.10 -17.41
CA ARG A 509 11.01 24.82 -16.38
C ARG A 509 11.41 23.65 -15.50
N LEU A 510 11.95 22.56 -16.08
CA LEU A 510 12.46 21.41 -15.32
C LEU A 510 13.62 21.80 -14.42
N ARG A 511 14.54 22.67 -14.89
CA ARG A 511 15.64 23.18 -14.06
C ARG A 511 15.11 24.00 -12.87
N GLN A 512 14.15 24.89 -13.10
CA GLN A 512 13.51 25.66 -12.05
C GLN A 512 12.80 24.76 -11.03
N LEU A 513 12.03 23.76 -11.51
CA LEU A 513 11.36 22.78 -10.64
C LEU A 513 12.40 22.04 -9.76
N ALA A 514 13.47 21.55 -10.37
CA ALA A 514 14.54 20.88 -9.65
C ALA A 514 15.17 21.78 -8.57
N ASP A 515 15.51 23.01 -8.97
CA ASP A 515 16.11 23.99 -8.05
C ASP A 515 15.18 24.37 -6.87
N PHE A 516 13.87 24.42 -7.11
CA PHE A 516 12.88 24.68 -6.05
C PHE A 516 12.74 23.50 -5.09
N LEU A 517 12.64 22.26 -5.61
CA LEU A 517 12.43 21.08 -4.78
C LEU A 517 13.64 20.74 -3.90
N ILE A 518 14.87 20.98 -4.38
CA ILE A 518 16.08 20.63 -3.61
C ILE A 518 16.47 21.67 -2.55
N GLN A 519 15.72 22.78 -2.42
CA GLN A 519 16.03 23.80 -1.41
C GLN A 519 15.88 23.22 0.01
N PRO A 520 16.72 23.63 0.96
CA PRO A 520 16.58 23.21 2.36
C PRO A 520 15.22 23.55 2.97
N LYS A 521 14.53 24.57 2.45
CA LYS A 521 13.18 24.95 2.92
C LYS A 521 12.09 23.95 2.51
N ASP A 522 12.34 23.04 1.54
CA ASP A 522 11.45 21.92 1.23
C ASP A 522 11.69 20.77 2.20
N GLY A 523 11.20 20.91 3.42
CA GLY A 523 11.27 19.84 4.41
C GLY A 523 10.53 18.56 4.00
N ARG A 524 9.56 18.66 3.09
CA ARG A 524 8.78 17.50 2.62
C ARG A 524 9.62 16.54 1.78
N LEU A 525 10.46 17.05 0.88
CA LEU A 525 11.37 16.23 0.09
C LEU A 525 12.22 15.32 1.00
N TYR A 526 12.82 15.91 2.02
CA TYR A 526 13.76 15.21 2.89
C TYR A 526 13.07 14.30 3.90
N ARG A 527 11.91 14.69 4.43
CA ARG A 527 11.06 13.81 5.26
C ARG A 527 10.60 12.58 4.49
N THR A 528 10.25 12.75 3.21
CA THR A 528 9.82 11.64 2.35
C THR A 528 10.92 10.60 2.16
N LEU A 529 12.15 11.03 1.86
CA LEU A 529 13.28 10.11 1.77
C LEU A 529 13.56 9.41 3.11
N VAL A 530 13.68 10.21 4.17
CA VAL A 530 13.96 9.69 5.53
C VAL A 530 12.92 8.66 5.94
N ASN A 531 11.65 8.94 5.73
CA ASN A 531 10.55 8.01 6.03
C ASN A 531 10.68 6.69 5.27
N ARG A 532 11.06 6.73 3.99
CA ARG A 532 11.25 5.53 3.18
C ARG A 532 12.48 4.72 3.57
N VAL A 533 13.61 5.40 3.83
CA VAL A 533 14.81 4.71 4.34
C VAL A 533 14.51 4.06 5.69
N TRP A 534 13.80 4.78 6.58
CA TRP A 534 13.33 4.21 7.84
C TRP A 534 12.44 2.98 7.61
N ALA A 535 11.47 3.06 6.70
CA ALA A 535 10.57 1.94 6.38
C ALA A 535 11.33 0.72 5.83
N GLN A 536 12.33 0.93 4.97
CA GLN A 536 13.17 -0.15 4.46
C GLN A 536 13.94 -0.87 5.58
N LEU A 537 14.41 -0.13 6.58
CA LEU A 537 15.21 -0.68 7.68
C LEU A 537 14.34 -1.22 8.83
N MET A 538 13.21 -0.58 9.12
CA MET A 538 12.37 -0.87 10.29
C MET A 538 11.09 -1.65 9.96
N GLY A 539 10.83 -1.92 8.66
CA GLY A 539 9.66 -2.68 8.18
C GLY A 539 8.33 -1.91 8.22
N ARG A 540 8.35 -0.64 8.70
CA ARG A 540 7.24 0.31 8.71
C ARG A 540 7.78 1.73 8.76
N GLY A 541 7.13 2.65 8.05
CA GLY A 541 7.47 4.07 8.09
C GLY A 541 7.20 4.74 9.43
N ILE A 542 7.77 5.91 9.62
CA ILE A 542 7.35 6.84 10.67
C ILE A 542 5.95 7.36 10.31
N VAL A 543 5.73 7.63 9.03
CA VAL A 543 4.43 7.90 8.40
C VAL A 543 4.03 6.71 7.53
N GLU A 544 2.79 6.29 7.59
CA GLU A 544 2.21 5.24 6.71
C GLU A 544 0.85 5.70 6.12
N PRO A 545 0.52 5.24 4.91
CA PRO A 545 1.43 4.66 3.91
C PRO A 545 2.58 5.61 3.55
N VAL A 546 3.75 5.06 3.17
CA VAL A 546 4.97 5.86 2.91
C VAL A 546 4.83 6.88 1.77
N ASP A 547 3.79 6.76 0.95
CA ASP A 547 3.42 7.68 -0.14
C ASP A 547 2.29 8.65 0.23
N ALA A 548 1.93 8.72 1.52
CA ALA A 548 0.91 9.61 2.04
C ALA A 548 1.49 10.45 3.19
N MET A 549 2.48 11.28 2.85
CA MET A 549 3.24 12.08 3.83
C MET A 549 2.41 13.15 4.55
N ASP A 550 1.12 13.31 4.21
CA ASP A 550 0.17 14.12 4.95
C ASP A 550 -0.43 13.39 6.17
N ASN A 551 -0.24 12.06 6.26
CA ASN A 551 -0.69 11.30 7.41
C ASN A 551 0.12 11.61 8.67
N LEU A 552 -0.45 11.28 9.84
CA LEU A 552 0.20 11.52 11.13
C LEU A 552 1.40 10.56 11.32
N PRO A 553 2.60 11.08 11.61
CA PRO A 553 3.72 10.26 12.03
C PRO A 553 3.48 9.75 13.47
N TRP A 554 3.94 8.54 13.78
CA TRP A 554 3.96 8.09 15.17
C TRP A 554 4.93 8.90 16.04
N SER A 555 5.93 9.56 15.43
CA SER A 555 6.83 10.52 16.08
C SER A 555 7.24 11.62 15.10
N GLN A 556 6.60 12.78 15.21
CA GLN A 556 6.92 13.94 14.37
C GLN A 556 8.34 14.44 14.61
N ASP A 557 8.75 14.54 15.89
CA ASP A 557 10.07 15.08 16.22
C ASP A 557 11.21 14.17 15.73
N LEU A 558 11.05 12.85 15.77
CA LEU A 558 12.05 11.93 15.20
C LEU A 558 12.16 12.12 13.67
N LEU A 559 11.02 12.22 12.98
CA LEU A 559 10.99 12.43 11.52
C LEU A 559 11.69 13.75 11.14
N ASP A 560 11.34 14.81 11.82
CA ASP A 560 11.88 16.15 11.56
C ASP A 560 13.37 16.24 11.90
N TRP A 561 13.78 15.63 13.02
CA TRP A 561 15.18 15.60 13.39
C TRP A 561 16.03 14.84 12.37
N LEU A 562 15.59 13.64 11.97
CA LEU A 562 16.30 12.85 10.95
C LEU A 562 16.40 13.60 9.63
N ALA A 563 15.33 14.31 9.22
CA ALA A 563 15.35 15.11 8.00
C ALA A 563 16.30 16.30 8.10
N SER A 564 16.32 17.00 9.23
CA SER A 564 17.22 18.13 9.44
C SER A 564 18.69 17.71 9.59
N ASP A 565 18.98 16.62 10.30
CA ASP A 565 20.32 16.03 10.38
C ASP A 565 20.82 15.58 9.00
N PHE A 566 19.96 14.98 8.20
CA PHE A 566 20.26 14.57 6.82
C PHE A 566 20.67 15.76 5.95
N VAL A 567 19.92 16.86 6.00
CA VAL A 567 20.26 18.12 5.28
C VAL A 567 21.56 18.72 5.80
N ALA A 568 21.72 18.83 7.11
CA ALA A 568 22.89 19.43 7.74
C ALA A 568 24.20 18.65 7.46
N ASN A 569 24.08 17.36 7.17
CA ASN A 569 25.24 16.48 6.89
C ASN A 569 25.39 16.15 5.38
N GLY A 570 25.02 17.08 4.50
CA GLY A 570 25.34 17.01 3.08
C GLY A 570 24.51 16.03 2.26
N TYR A 571 23.29 15.71 2.71
CA TYR A 571 22.34 14.85 1.99
C TYR A 571 22.86 13.42 1.74
N ASP A 572 23.64 12.90 2.71
CA ASP A 572 24.33 11.61 2.65
C ASP A 572 23.41 10.47 3.10
N ILE A 573 22.93 9.65 2.14
CA ILE A 573 22.03 8.52 2.42
C ILE A 573 22.74 7.44 3.26
N ARG A 574 24.03 7.18 3.04
CA ARG A 574 24.77 6.17 3.83
C ARG A 574 24.92 6.58 5.27
N ARG A 575 25.16 7.88 5.52
CA ARG A 575 25.16 8.43 6.86
C ARG A 575 23.80 8.28 7.55
N LEU A 576 22.70 8.55 6.85
CA LEU A 576 21.35 8.33 7.37
C LEU A 576 21.14 6.86 7.76
N ILE A 577 21.52 5.92 6.88
CA ILE A 577 21.45 4.47 7.17
C ILE A 577 22.30 4.15 8.39
N TYR A 578 23.56 4.63 8.45
CA TYR A 578 24.46 4.43 9.58
C TYR A 578 23.83 4.91 10.90
N THR A 579 23.25 6.11 10.91
CA THR A 579 22.59 6.70 12.09
C THR A 579 21.46 5.80 12.61
N ILE A 580 20.68 5.19 11.71
CA ILE A 580 19.58 4.31 12.08
C ILE A 580 20.09 2.94 12.54
N VAL A 581 20.94 2.26 11.75
CA VAL A 581 21.33 0.86 12.04
C VAL A 581 22.24 0.72 13.27
N THR A 582 22.92 1.79 13.67
CA THR A 582 23.75 1.79 14.89
C THR A 582 22.97 2.17 16.14
N SER A 583 21.72 2.66 16.02
CA SER A 583 20.87 3.00 17.17
C SER A 583 20.45 1.73 17.96
N LYS A 584 20.22 1.88 19.26
CA LYS A 584 19.61 0.84 20.11
C LYS A 584 18.21 0.48 19.61
N THR A 585 17.50 1.44 19.05
CA THR A 585 16.17 1.30 18.45
C THR A 585 16.14 0.26 17.33
N TYR A 586 17.11 0.29 16.40
CA TYR A 586 17.25 -0.70 15.34
C TYR A 586 17.62 -2.09 15.88
N GLN A 587 18.32 -2.12 17.01
CA GLN A 587 18.77 -3.34 17.65
C GLN A 587 17.71 -4.01 18.55
N LEU A 588 16.51 -3.43 18.67
CA LEU A 588 15.40 -4.06 19.38
C LEU A 588 14.96 -5.37 18.71
N PRO A 589 14.40 -6.33 19.47
CA PRO A 589 13.75 -7.49 18.90
C PRO A 589 12.63 -7.09 17.93
N SER A 590 12.49 -7.83 16.84
CA SER A 590 11.41 -7.58 15.88
C SER A 590 10.04 -7.89 16.47
N THR A 591 9.04 -7.15 16.01
CA THR A 591 7.63 -7.36 16.34
C THR A 591 6.92 -7.97 15.14
N SER A 592 5.85 -8.71 15.36
CA SER A 592 4.93 -9.16 14.31
C SER A 592 3.65 -8.33 14.39
N VAL A 593 3.11 -7.94 13.25
CA VAL A 593 1.74 -7.44 13.14
C VAL A 593 0.82 -8.63 12.84
N LYS A 594 -0.39 -8.61 13.38
CA LYS A 594 -1.35 -9.71 13.17
C LYS A 594 -1.95 -9.64 11.76
N GLU A 595 -2.31 -8.44 11.34
CA GLU A 595 -2.91 -8.17 10.04
C GLU A 595 -2.15 -7.07 9.30
N ALA A 596 -2.21 -7.04 7.97
CA ALA A 596 -1.54 -6.00 7.17
C ALA A 596 -2.11 -4.61 7.47
N GLY A 597 -3.40 -4.51 7.78
CA GLY A 597 -4.05 -3.27 8.18
C GLY A 597 -3.45 -2.63 9.43
N ASP A 598 -2.93 -3.43 10.36
CA ASP A 598 -2.29 -2.93 11.58
C ASP A 598 -1.06 -2.05 11.30
N ILE A 599 -0.39 -2.27 10.15
CA ILE A 599 0.78 -1.46 9.76
C ILE A 599 0.38 -0.01 9.49
N VAL A 600 -0.78 0.19 8.88
CA VAL A 600 -1.29 1.53 8.50
C VAL A 600 -2.30 2.09 9.49
N ALA A 601 -2.61 1.37 10.56
CA ALA A 601 -3.59 1.78 11.55
C ALA A 601 -3.17 3.08 12.27
N ASN A 602 -4.15 3.96 12.51
CA ASN A 602 -3.90 5.25 13.17
C ASN A 602 -3.49 5.11 14.65
N ASP A 603 -3.86 4.00 15.30
CA ASP A 603 -3.54 3.68 16.68
C ASP A 603 -2.24 2.88 16.84
N TYR A 604 -1.47 2.70 15.76
CA TYR A 604 -0.21 1.97 15.78
C TYR A 604 0.75 2.54 16.82
N LYS A 605 1.31 1.64 17.64
CA LYS A 605 2.34 1.96 18.63
C LYS A 605 3.66 1.33 18.24
N PHE A 606 4.66 2.15 17.99
CA PHE A 606 6.01 1.69 17.71
C PHE A 606 6.61 1.03 18.96
N THR A 607 7.07 -0.23 18.83
CA THR A 607 7.72 -1.00 19.91
C THR A 607 9.01 -1.67 19.45
N GLY A 608 9.42 -1.44 18.22
CA GLY A 608 10.59 -2.04 17.58
C GLY A 608 10.37 -2.26 16.10
N MET A 609 11.36 -2.84 15.42
CA MET A 609 11.29 -3.17 14.00
C MET A 609 10.13 -4.15 13.71
N VAL A 610 9.36 -3.89 12.69
CA VAL A 610 8.37 -4.86 12.18
C VAL A 610 9.10 -5.93 11.37
N ARG A 611 8.83 -7.19 11.69
CA ARG A 611 9.38 -8.34 10.97
C ARG A 611 8.96 -8.29 9.51
N ARG A 612 9.90 -8.49 8.59
CA ARG A 612 9.63 -8.48 7.16
C ARG A 612 10.27 -9.66 6.45
N ARG A 613 9.72 -10.03 5.31
CA ARG A 613 10.27 -11.06 4.44
C ARG A 613 11.47 -10.53 3.67
N LEU A 614 12.35 -11.45 3.27
CA LEU A 614 13.33 -11.15 2.23
C LEU A 614 12.59 -10.72 0.96
N THR A 615 13.10 -9.69 0.28
CA THR A 615 12.63 -9.37 -1.07
C THR A 615 12.93 -10.53 -2.02
N ALA A 616 12.27 -10.56 -3.18
CA ALA A 616 12.53 -11.58 -4.19
C ALA A 616 14.02 -11.70 -4.54
N GLU A 617 14.68 -10.55 -4.68
CA GLU A 617 16.11 -10.46 -4.97
C GLU A 617 16.97 -10.95 -3.80
N GLN A 618 16.63 -10.54 -2.58
CA GLN A 618 17.35 -11.02 -1.38
C GLN A 618 17.19 -12.53 -1.19
N PHE A 619 16.01 -13.08 -1.47
CA PHE A 619 15.79 -14.53 -1.37
C PHE A 619 16.64 -15.28 -2.40
N ALA A 620 16.61 -14.85 -3.67
CA ALA A 620 17.41 -15.48 -4.73
C ALA A 620 18.92 -15.37 -4.46
N ASP A 621 19.37 -14.20 -3.98
CA ASP A 621 20.77 -13.96 -3.63
C ASP A 621 21.18 -14.72 -2.36
N ALA A 622 20.27 -14.93 -1.40
CA ALA A 622 20.51 -15.76 -0.21
C ALA A 622 20.70 -17.24 -0.60
N ILE A 623 19.87 -17.78 -1.49
CA ILE A 623 20.08 -19.13 -2.05
C ILE A 623 21.41 -19.21 -2.80
N SER A 624 21.73 -18.18 -3.59
CA SER A 624 22.99 -18.10 -4.33
C SER A 624 24.22 -18.10 -3.40
N THR A 625 24.13 -17.39 -2.28
CA THR A 625 25.19 -17.31 -1.26
C THR A 625 25.30 -18.60 -0.46
N ALA A 626 24.17 -19.17 -0.04
CA ALA A 626 24.14 -20.31 0.88
C ALA A 626 24.36 -21.65 0.18
N PHE A 627 23.97 -21.79 -1.09
CA PHE A 627 23.92 -23.09 -1.77
C PHE A 627 24.59 -23.06 -3.14
N THR A 628 23.96 -22.42 -4.14
CA THR A 628 24.49 -22.35 -5.52
C THR A 628 23.86 -21.17 -6.26
N PRO A 629 24.57 -20.52 -7.20
CA PRO A 629 24.01 -19.43 -7.99
C PRO A 629 22.68 -19.80 -8.66
N MET A 630 21.63 -19.02 -8.41
CA MET A 630 20.32 -19.24 -9.02
C MET A 630 20.27 -18.83 -10.49
N TYR A 631 21.10 -17.86 -10.88
CA TYR A 631 21.13 -17.31 -12.22
C TYR A 631 22.50 -17.48 -12.85
N ALA A 632 22.51 -17.77 -14.15
CA ALA A 632 23.70 -17.73 -14.98
C ALA A 632 23.94 -16.31 -15.51
N ASP A 633 25.15 -16.00 -15.95
CA ASP A 633 25.52 -14.70 -16.55
C ASP A 633 24.63 -14.30 -17.72
N THR A 634 24.12 -15.29 -18.48
CA THR A 634 23.17 -15.07 -19.59
C THR A 634 21.83 -14.49 -19.16
N ALA A 635 21.46 -14.62 -17.90
CA ALA A 635 20.23 -14.05 -17.35
C ALA A 635 20.37 -12.55 -17.05
N LEU A 636 21.61 -12.04 -16.94
CA LEU A 636 21.85 -10.63 -16.70
C LEU A 636 21.32 -9.79 -17.87
N ALA A 637 20.69 -8.67 -17.57
CA ALA A 637 20.22 -7.70 -18.56
C ALA A 637 21.40 -6.92 -19.15
N VAL A 638 22.20 -7.57 -20.02
CA VAL A 638 23.51 -7.15 -20.54
C VAL A 638 23.52 -5.72 -21.09
N LYS A 639 22.44 -5.28 -21.74
CA LYS A 639 22.34 -3.91 -22.29
C LYS A 639 22.31 -2.83 -21.19
N LYS A 640 22.09 -3.22 -19.95
CA LYS A 640 21.83 -2.34 -18.82
C LYS A 640 23.00 -2.26 -17.83
N LEU A 641 23.95 -3.18 -17.91
CA LEU A 641 25.12 -3.25 -17.04
C LEU A 641 26.41 -3.14 -17.83
N PRO A 642 27.25 -2.14 -17.55
CA PRO A 642 28.62 -2.09 -18.07
C PRO A 642 29.41 -3.35 -17.73
N GLU A 643 30.31 -3.75 -18.60
CA GLU A 643 31.12 -4.99 -18.46
C GLU A 643 32.02 -4.95 -17.22
N ASP A 644 32.53 -3.79 -16.87
CA ASP A 644 33.34 -3.56 -15.67
C ASP A 644 32.55 -3.81 -14.37
N ILE A 645 31.24 -3.57 -14.37
CA ILE A 645 30.38 -3.88 -13.22
C ILE A 645 30.13 -5.39 -13.15
N ARG A 646 29.90 -6.04 -14.29
CA ARG A 646 29.66 -7.49 -14.36
C ARG A 646 30.83 -8.30 -13.80
N SER A 647 32.07 -7.90 -14.10
CA SER A 647 33.27 -8.57 -13.61
C SER A 647 33.47 -8.49 -12.09
N ARG A 648 32.79 -7.54 -11.42
CA ARG A 648 32.83 -7.33 -9.96
C ARG A 648 31.71 -8.01 -9.18
N LEU A 649 30.79 -8.69 -9.87
CA LEU A 649 29.73 -9.43 -9.21
C LEU A 649 30.26 -10.73 -8.61
N PRO A 650 29.94 -11.08 -7.36
CA PRO A 650 30.34 -12.36 -6.77
C PRO A 650 29.64 -13.55 -7.45
N PHE A 651 28.45 -13.29 -7.99
CA PHE A 651 27.60 -14.14 -8.83
C PHE A 651 26.54 -13.23 -9.50
N PRO A 652 25.77 -13.72 -10.49
CA PRO A 652 24.71 -12.93 -11.12
C PRO A 652 23.64 -12.52 -10.11
N ARG A 653 23.73 -11.29 -9.59
CA ARG A 653 22.81 -10.74 -8.59
C ARG A 653 21.42 -10.57 -9.19
N ALA A 654 20.40 -10.99 -8.43
CA ALA A 654 19.00 -10.95 -8.87
C ALA A 654 18.50 -9.52 -9.19
N ALA A 655 19.07 -8.49 -8.57
CA ALA A 655 18.76 -7.09 -8.89
C ALA A 655 19.02 -6.72 -10.37
N PHE A 656 19.92 -7.40 -11.05
CA PHE A 656 20.30 -7.16 -12.44
C PHE A 656 19.75 -8.18 -13.44
N VAL A 657 19.02 -9.16 -12.95
CA VAL A 657 18.36 -10.16 -13.79
C VAL A 657 17.06 -9.60 -14.34
N LYS A 658 16.69 -10.00 -15.56
CA LYS A 658 15.36 -9.71 -16.10
C LYS A 658 14.29 -10.27 -15.18
N ASN A 659 13.14 -9.58 -15.14
CA ASN A 659 12.01 -10.08 -14.36
C ASN A 659 11.54 -11.42 -14.94
N ASP A 660 11.36 -12.40 -14.07
CA ASP A 660 10.92 -13.75 -14.41
C ASP A 660 9.74 -14.16 -13.48
N PRO A 661 9.08 -15.29 -13.76
CA PRO A 661 7.97 -15.77 -12.93
C PRO A 661 8.35 -15.99 -11.47
N PHE A 662 9.58 -16.43 -11.19
CA PHE A 662 10.08 -16.66 -9.85
C PHE A 662 10.15 -15.36 -9.04
N LEU A 663 10.85 -14.35 -9.57
CA LEU A 663 10.97 -13.05 -8.90
C LEU A 663 9.62 -12.34 -8.76
N THR A 664 8.75 -12.43 -9.79
CA THR A 664 7.40 -11.86 -9.75
C THR A 664 6.54 -12.51 -8.66
N SER A 665 6.55 -13.83 -8.55
CA SER A 665 5.79 -14.57 -7.54
C SER A 665 6.25 -14.24 -6.12
N LEU A 666 7.53 -13.94 -5.93
CA LEU A 666 8.08 -13.49 -4.66
C LEU A 666 7.89 -11.98 -4.41
N GLY A 667 7.12 -11.28 -5.25
CA GLY A 667 6.70 -9.90 -5.02
C GLY A 667 7.56 -8.83 -5.68
N ARG A 668 8.42 -9.16 -6.66
CA ARG A 668 9.09 -8.15 -7.47
C ARG A 668 8.08 -7.45 -8.38
N PRO A 669 7.87 -6.12 -8.27
CA PRO A 669 6.91 -5.41 -9.10
C PRO A 669 7.37 -5.34 -10.56
N ASN A 670 6.40 -5.24 -11.48
CA ASN A 670 6.66 -5.04 -12.90
C ASN A 670 7.14 -3.62 -13.26
N ARG A 671 7.11 -2.69 -12.30
CA ARG A 671 7.53 -1.28 -12.45
C ARG A 671 6.71 -0.47 -13.47
N GLU A 672 5.52 -0.94 -13.78
CA GLU A 672 4.57 -0.16 -14.57
C GLU A 672 4.13 1.11 -13.83
N THR A 673 4.03 1.03 -12.52
CA THR A 673 3.76 2.15 -11.62
C THR A 673 4.90 2.29 -10.60
N VAL A 674 4.97 3.45 -9.96
CA VAL A 674 5.87 3.66 -8.81
C VAL A 674 5.53 2.66 -7.71
N SER A 675 6.53 1.98 -7.18
CA SER A 675 6.42 1.09 -6.02
C SER A 675 7.50 1.47 -5.00
N THR A 676 7.08 2.04 -3.89
CA THR A 676 7.97 2.50 -2.81
C THR A 676 7.96 1.58 -1.61
N SER A 677 7.03 0.63 -1.61
CA SER A 677 6.93 -0.46 -0.63
C SER A 677 6.51 -1.74 -1.34
N ARG A 678 6.88 -2.88 -0.78
CA ARG A 678 6.44 -4.21 -1.24
C ARG A 678 5.62 -4.87 -0.14
N THR A 679 4.61 -5.65 -0.53
CA THR A 679 3.84 -6.43 0.45
C THR A 679 4.73 -7.48 1.11
N SER A 680 4.70 -7.54 2.44
CA SER A 680 5.40 -8.57 3.21
C SER A 680 4.57 -9.85 3.42
N GLN A 681 3.32 -9.85 2.97
CA GLN A 681 2.41 -11.00 3.10
C GLN A 681 2.77 -12.11 2.13
N ALA A 682 2.63 -13.35 2.59
CA ALA A 682 2.70 -14.51 1.72
C ALA A 682 1.47 -14.58 0.82
N ASN A 683 1.67 -14.98 -0.42
CA ASN A 683 0.59 -15.25 -1.34
C ASN A 683 0.66 -16.68 -1.90
N LEU A 684 -0.44 -17.14 -2.47
CA LEU A 684 -0.53 -18.49 -3.03
C LEU A 684 0.49 -18.73 -4.15
N LEU A 685 0.72 -17.72 -5.01
CA LEU A 685 1.69 -17.85 -6.11
C LEU A 685 3.10 -18.08 -5.59
N GLN A 686 3.48 -17.39 -4.52
CA GLN A 686 4.77 -17.60 -3.86
C GLN A 686 4.89 -19.02 -3.29
N ALA A 687 3.85 -19.52 -2.63
CA ALA A 687 3.85 -20.88 -2.10
C ALA A 687 4.00 -21.92 -3.24
N LEU A 688 3.24 -21.75 -4.32
CA LEU A 688 3.31 -22.63 -5.50
C LEU A 688 4.69 -22.59 -6.16
N GLU A 689 5.27 -21.41 -6.33
CA GLU A 689 6.59 -21.25 -6.96
C GLU A 689 7.70 -21.87 -6.11
N LEU A 690 7.65 -21.72 -4.79
CA LEU A 690 8.62 -22.30 -3.88
C LEU A 690 8.48 -23.83 -3.72
N THR A 691 7.31 -24.40 -4.04
CA THR A 691 7.09 -25.86 -3.96
C THR A 691 7.24 -26.55 -5.30
N ASN A 692 6.75 -25.94 -6.39
CA ASN A 692 6.65 -26.59 -7.70
C ASN A 692 7.33 -25.78 -8.83
N GLY A 693 7.87 -24.61 -8.55
CA GLY A 693 8.48 -23.74 -9.56
C GLY A 693 9.72 -24.37 -10.20
N SER A 694 9.79 -24.30 -11.52
CA SER A 694 10.90 -24.87 -12.28
C SER A 694 12.24 -24.26 -11.90
N LYS A 695 12.28 -22.93 -11.74
CA LYS A 695 13.51 -22.19 -11.43
C LYS A 695 14.17 -22.66 -10.14
N PHE A 696 13.39 -22.76 -9.07
CA PHE A 696 13.93 -23.22 -7.78
C PHE A 696 14.32 -24.70 -7.83
N THR A 697 13.49 -25.56 -8.42
CA THR A 697 13.77 -26.99 -8.61
C THR A 697 15.06 -27.23 -9.40
N GLU A 698 15.27 -26.52 -10.51
CA GLU A 698 16.50 -26.61 -11.31
C GLU A 698 17.73 -26.18 -10.51
N THR A 699 17.61 -25.11 -9.70
CA THR A 699 18.67 -24.64 -8.81
C THR A 699 19.03 -25.70 -7.78
N LEU A 700 18.03 -26.34 -7.16
CA LEU A 700 18.26 -27.42 -6.20
C LEU A 700 18.96 -28.62 -6.84
N LYS A 701 18.54 -29.04 -8.04
CA LYS A 701 19.17 -30.12 -8.79
C LYS A 701 20.60 -29.80 -9.18
N ALA A 702 20.88 -28.61 -9.66
CA ALA A 702 22.23 -28.20 -10.03
C ALA A 702 23.19 -28.16 -8.83
N GLY A 703 22.72 -27.52 -7.72
CA GLY A 703 23.52 -27.38 -6.52
C GLY A 703 23.77 -28.71 -5.80
N SER A 704 22.78 -29.63 -5.76
CA SER A 704 22.92 -30.90 -5.04
C SER A 704 24.07 -31.76 -5.58
N LYS A 705 24.32 -31.75 -6.90
CA LYS A 705 25.47 -32.43 -7.53
C LYS A 705 26.80 -31.88 -7.02
N VAL A 706 26.93 -30.57 -6.96
CA VAL A 706 28.14 -29.89 -6.48
C VAL A 706 28.36 -30.19 -5.00
N TRP A 707 27.32 -30.04 -4.18
CA TRP A 707 27.43 -30.25 -2.74
C TRP A 707 27.71 -31.70 -2.36
N LYS A 708 27.14 -32.65 -3.07
CA LYS A 708 27.45 -34.10 -2.89
C LYS A 708 28.93 -34.40 -3.11
N SER A 709 29.56 -33.75 -4.09
CA SER A 709 30.99 -33.94 -4.34
C SER A 709 31.88 -33.24 -3.31
N GLN A 710 31.44 -32.10 -2.77
CA GLN A 710 32.20 -31.31 -1.81
C GLN A 710 32.10 -31.83 -0.35
N TYR A 711 30.98 -32.44 0.00
CA TYR A 711 30.68 -32.86 1.37
C TYR A 711 30.37 -34.37 1.42
N PRO A 712 31.39 -35.22 1.71
CA PRO A 712 31.21 -36.67 1.66
C PRO A 712 30.40 -37.27 2.79
N THR A 713 30.17 -36.52 3.90
CA THR A 713 29.39 -36.99 5.06
C THR A 713 28.20 -36.08 5.33
N SER A 714 27.09 -36.68 5.83
CA SER A 714 25.90 -35.95 6.16
C SER A 714 26.14 -34.90 7.27
N ASP A 715 27.02 -35.20 8.24
CA ASP A 715 27.38 -34.25 9.31
C ASP A 715 28.07 -32.99 8.76
N SER A 716 29.06 -33.16 7.87
CA SER A 716 29.78 -32.04 7.28
C SER A 716 28.87 -31.19 6.39
N LEU A 717 28.00 -31.83 5.61
CA LEU A 717 27.04 -31.15 4.72
C LEU A 717 26.04 -30.34 5.50
N VAL A 718 25.34 -30.94 6.47
CA VAL A 718 24.33 -30.27 7.29
C VAL A 718 24.95 -29.09 8.03
N THR A 719 26.11 -29.28 8.65
CA THR A 719 26.80 -28.22 9.38
C THR A 719 27.15 -27.05 8.47
N ALA A 720 27.70 -27.34 7.28
CA ALA A 720 28.05 -26.31 6.30
C ALA A 720 26.81 -25.54 5.82
N LEU A 721 25.72 -26.24 5.53
CA LEU A 721 24.49 -25.62 5.04
C LEU A 721 23.85 -24.72 6.11
N TYR A 722 23.73 -25.20 7.37
CA TYR A 722 23.21 -24.39 8.47
C TYR A 722 24.06 -23.15 8.73
N ARG A 723 25.38 -23.27 8.71
CA ARG A 723 26.28 -22.13 8.91
C ARG A 723 26.16 -21.09 7.79
N LYS A 724 26.03 -21.52 6.54
CA LYS A 724 25.87 -20.60 5.40
C LYS A 724 24.48 -19.98 5.31
N ALA A 725 23.42 -20.76 5.54
CA ALA A 725 22.04 -20.31 5.37
C ALA A 725 21.49 -19.58 6.60
N LEU A 726 21.74 -20.10 7.80
CA LEU A 726 21.16 -19.64 9.06
C LEU A 726 22.18 -18.96 9.99
N GLY A 727 23.48 -18.96 9.64
CA GLY A 727 24.53 -18.32 10.42
C GLY A 727 24.87 -18.99 11.75
N ARG A 728 24.46 -20.25 11.94
CA ARG A 728 24.68 -21.03 13.15
C ARG A 728 24.88 -22.51 12.84
N SER A 729 25.42 -23.27 13.78
CA SER A 729 25.45 -24.73 13.68
C SER A 729 24.04 -25.31 13.96
N PRO A 730 23.72 -26.49 13.39
CA PRO A 730 22.48 -27.19 13.71
C PRO A 730 22.49 -27.65 15.18
N VAL A 731 21.35 -27.61 15.84
CA VAL A 731 21.21 -28.26 17.15
C VAL A 731 21.09 -29.79 16.98
N PRO A 732 21.39 -30.61 18.01
CA PRO A 732 21.40 -32.06 17.86
C PRO A 732 20.14 -32.67 17.27
N LYS A 733 18.96 -32.09 17.57
CA LYS A 733 17.67 -32.53 17.05
C LYS A 733 17.54 -32.22 15.52
N GLU A 734 17.99 -31.05 15.09
CA GLU A 734 18.02 -30.67 13.67
C GLU A 734 18.98 -31.52 12.87
N LEU A 735 20.18 -31.75 13.40
CA LEU A 735 21.18 -32.62 12.80
C LEU A 735 20.65 -34.05 12.63
N ALA A 736 20.01 -34.60 13.65
CA ALA A 736 19.40 -35.93 13.62
C ALA A 736 18.26 -36.02 12.57
N ALA A 737 17.43 -34.97 12.47
CA ALA A 737 16.35 -34.93 11.49
C ALA A 737 16.91 -34.83 10.05
N ALA A 738 17.89 -33.98 9.81
CA ALA A 738 18.55 -33.83 8.51
C ALA A 738 19.25 -35.11 8.05
N LYS A 739 19.90 -35.83 8.96
CA LYS A 739 20.53 -37.14 8.69
C LYS A 739 19.53 -38.21 8.25
N LYS A 740 18.30 -38.18 8.73
CA LYS A 740 17.25 -39.10 8.26
C LYS A 740 16.88 -38.85 6.79
N ILE A 741 16.90 -37.58 6.34
CA ILE A 741 16.63 -37.18 4.97
C ILE A 741 17.82 -37.56 4.05
N LEU A 742 19.04 -37.29 4.49
CA LEU A 742 20.27 -37.52 3.69
C LEU A 742 20.72 -38.96 3.65
N GLY A 743 20.40 -39.77 4.66
CA GLY A 743 20.98 -41.08 4.86
C GLY A 743 22.41 -41.03 5.41
N PRO A 744 23.13 -42.21 5.47
CA PRO A 744 24.50 -42.31 5.95
C PRO A 744 25.50 -41.52 5.11
N ALA A 745 25.33 -41.55 3.79
CA ALA A 745 26.06 -40.75 2.83
C ALA A 745 25.04 -39.83 2.07
N PRO A 746 25.39 -38.56 1.85
CA PRO A 746 24.48 -37.64 1.17
C PRO A 746 24.15 -38.10 -0.25
N ASN A 747 22.84 -38.12 -0.57
CA ASN A 747 22.38 -38.33 -1.94
C ASN A 747 21.77 -37.04 -2.50
N GLU A 748 21.64 -36.94 -3.82
CA GLU A 748 21.20 -35.69 -4.48
C GLU A 748 19.77 -35.28 -4.10
N GLU A 749 18.82 -36.23 -3.99
CA GLU A 749 17.45 -35.99 -3.60
C GLU A 749 17.37 -35.46 -2.15
N GLY A 750 18.05 -36.16 -1.22
CA GLY A 750 18.08 -35.73 0.18
C GLY A 750 18.70 -34.35 0.35
N ILE A 751 19.72 -33.99 -0.48
CA ILE A 751 20.27 -32.62 -0.45
C ILE A 751 19.25 -31.61 -0.95
N GLN A 752 18.51 -31.91 -2.04
CA GLN A 752 17.46 -31.04 -2.57
C GLN A 752 16.37 -30.82 -1.50
N ASP A 753 15.87 -31.88 -0.89
CA ASP A 753 14.85 -31.82 0.16
C ASP A 753 15.31 -31.01 1.38
N LEU A 754 16.55 -31.21 1.81
CA LEU A 754 17.12 -30.48 2.94
C LEU A 754 17.26 -28.98 2.67
N VAL A 755 17.78 -28.62 1.48
CA VAL A 755 17.92 -27.20 1.09
C VAL A 755 16.55 -26.56 0.92
N TRP A 756 15.61 -27.28 0.30
CA TRP A 756 14.22 -26.83 0.18
C TRP A 756 13.59 -26.57 1.56
N ALA A 757 13.73 -27.53 2.50
CA ALA A 757 13.20 -27.38 3.83
C ALA A 757 13.80 -26.18 4.58
N ILE A 758 15.13 -25.96 4.47
CA ILE A 758 15.81 -24.80 5.08
C ILE A 758 15.35 -23.49 4.44
N ALA A 759 15.17 -23.46 3.12
CA ALA A 759 14.69 -22.25 2.43
C ALA A 759 13.27 -21.84 2.85
N LEU A 760 12.47 -22.78 3.37
CA LEU A 760 11.11 -22.53 3.83
C LEU A 760 11.00 -22.16 5.33
N VAL A 761 12.05 -22.33 6.13
CA VAL A 761 11.96 -21.95 7.56
C VAL A 761 11.91 -20.42 7.71
N PRO A 762 11.14 -19.91 8.70
CA PRO A 762 11.08 -18.48 8.98
C PRO A 762 12.45 -17.84 9.23
N GLU A 763 13.39 -18.56 9.86
CA GLU A 763 14.74 -18.10 10.14
C GLU A 763 15.54 -17.77 8.86
N PHE A 764 15.26 -18.46 7.74
CA PHE A 764 15.86 -18.16 6.45
C PHE A 764 15.11 -17.01 5.75
N GLN A 765 13.78 -17.06 5.71
CA GLN A 765 12.95 -16.17 4.91
C GLN A 765 12.78 -14.75 5.48
N LEU A 766 13.00 -14.56 6.78
CA LEU A 766 12.66 -13.32 7.46
C LEU A 766 13.90 -12.51 7.87
N ILE A 767 13.70 -11.20 7.93
CA ILE A 767 14.54 -10.23 8.63
C ILE A 767 13.82 -9.90 9.95
N TYR A 768 14.45 -10.25 11.05
CA TYR A 768 13.84 -10.17 12.39
C TYR A 768 14.79 -9.64 13.45
#